data_ced0ebe6a9e792b3fa06f2f9617e8e69
#
_entry.id   ced0ebe6a9e792b3fa06f2f9617e8e69
#
_cell.length_a   1.000
_cell.length_b   1.000
_cell.length_c   1.000
_cell.angle_alpha   90.00
_cell.angle_beta   90.00
_cell.angle_gamma   90.00
#
_symmetry.space_group_name_H-M   'P 1'
#
loop_
_entity.id
_entity.type
_entity.pdbx_description
1 polymer ?
#
loop_
_entity_poly.entity_id
_entity_poly.type
_entity_poly.pdbx_seq_one_letter_code
_entity_poly.pdbx_strand_id
1 'polypeptide(L)'
;MEEKCSLLSGSAFWYTQAVERLGIRKLMLTDGPHGLRKQVENADHLGLNKSVPATCFPPAAALAASWNEELIYEMGEALGIECRAENVDVLLGPGANIKRSPLCGRNFEYFSEDPYLSSRLAKAHITGLQSKGVGASIKHFAANNQETRRLTINAKVDERTLREIYLASFETAIKEGKPWTVMCAYNRLNGEFGSENKKVLNDVLRDEWAYEGLVVTDWGATNDRVKGLEAGQDLEMPSSGGVNDRAVLEAVQEGKITEAQVDVSVRRLLELIAKADEKPPVEPFVPKTHHELAQKIASECIVLLKNEEQQLPLAKTEKIALIGEFAVKSRIQGGGSSHINPTFLDTLLEEMQKRGGDAVLYEKGFSVDAESLDEAELERAIAAAKAADKVVLCMGLPESYETEGLDRKHLNLPGAQLEMIRVLKQYNPNLIVVLNNGAPVVMPFEDDVKAIVEGYLLGQAGSGAMASILYGEVNPSGKLAETFPMRLEDTPAYLNFPGEGYQVEYREGVFVGYRHYDSKKIRPQFAFGEGLSYTTFSYDSIETDQESILDTDQLRVKVRVTNTGKRAGKETVQLYVHDCQNEIIRPEKELKGFVKLSLEPGETKTAEFVLNKRSFAYYDVEQKDFLVQSGQFEILVGASSRYIRLKKTVTVTSTAKIRKHFHANTTFGELYAYLPTRPIAEERMDYFKRESGIDFEMGENAEDFAFRVICDFPLKTLVTFTEGRYSRKQLAELLEQVNKIGEG
;
A
#
# COMPACT_ATOMS: atom_id res chain seq x y z
N MET A 1 -12.84 -31.72 -23.82
CA MET A 1 -12.60 -30.28 -23.98
C MET A 1 -13.67 -29.44 -23.32
N GLU A 2 -14.95 -29.68 -23.55
CA GLU A 2 -16.06 -28.92 -22.92
C GLU A 2 -15.93 -28.81 -21.40
N GLU A 3 -15.71 -29.92 -20.70
CA GLU A 3 -15.49 -29.89 -19.26
C GLU A 3 -14.23 -29.12 -18.83
N LYS A 4 -13.16 -29.15 -19.60
CA LYS A 4 -11.98 -28.36 -19.35
C LYS A 4 -12.32 -26.85 -19.44
N CYS A 5 -13.03 -26.43 -20.48
CA CYS A 5 -13.46 -25.05 -20.64
C CYS A 5 -14.40 -24.60 -19.50
N SER A 6 -15.37 -25.45 -19.11
CA SER A 6 -16.32 -25.13 -18.05
C SER A 6 -15.65 -24.98 -16.66
N LEU A 7 -14.59 -25.75 -16.38
CA LEU A 7 -13.81 -25.63 -15.14
C LEU A 7 -13.13 -24.27 -14.99
N LEU A 8 -12.87 -23.54 -16.09
CA LEU A 8 -12.21 -22.24 -16.09
C LEU A 8 -13.18 -21.07 -15.87
N SER A 9 -14.45 -21.34 -15.52
CA SER A 9 -15.51 -20.38 -15.26
C SER A 9 -16.26 -20.75 -13.98
N GLY A 10 -16.89 -19.77 -13.31
CA GLY A 10 -17.76 -20.04 -12.17
C GLY A 10 -18.99 -20.85 -12.56
N SER A 11 -19.54 -21.63 -11.62
CA SER A 11 -20.84 -22.26 -11.76
C SER A 11 -21.98 -21.37 -11.25
N ALA A 12 -21.64 -20.46 -10.32
CA ALA A 12 -22.54 -19.50 -9.70
C ALA A 12 -21.74 -18.26 -9.29
N PHE A 13 -22.35 -17.39 -8.46
CA PHE A 13 -21.71 -16.12 -8.06
C PHE A 13 -20.43 -16.34 -7.24
N TRP A 14 -20.43 -17.32 -6.32
CA TRP A 14 -19.32 -17.57 -5.38
C TRP A 14 -18.65 -18.95 -5.56
N TYR A 15 -19.05 -19.74 -6.55
CA TYR A 15 -18.59 -21.12 -6.67
C TYR A 15 -17.91 -21.40 -8.01
N THR A 16 -16.84 -22.18 -7.97
CA THR A 16 -16.24 -22.79 -9.16
C THR A 16 -17.12 -23.92 -9.70
N GLN A 17 -16.83 -24.41 -10.89
CA GLN A 17 -17.56 -25.51 -11.50
C GLN A 17 -17.13 -26.85 -10.87
N ALA A 18 -18.10 -27.80 -10.78
CA ALA A 18 -17.84 -29.18 -10.41
C ALA A 18 -17.90 -30.10 -11.63
N VAL A 19 -17.17 -31.22 -11.59
CA VAL A 19 -17.31 -32.32 -12.57
C VAL A 19 -17.52 -33.61 -11.78
N GLU A 20 -18.76 -33.90 -11.45
CA GLU A 20 -19.17 -34.98 -10.51
C GLU A 20 -18.66 -36.35 -10.94
N ARG A 21 -18.73 -36.69 -12.25
CA ARG A 21 -18.25 -37.97 -12.77
C ARG A 21 -16.75 -38.22 -12.54
N LEU A 22 -15.95 -37.16 -12.29
CA LEU A 22 -14.51 -37.22 -12.00
C LEU A 22 -14.21 -36.98 -10.51
N GLY A 23 -15.22 -36.74 -9.70
CA GLY A 23 -15.04 -36.40 -8.29
C GLY A 23 -14.45 -34.99 -8.06
N ILE A 24 -14.50 -34.13 -9.08
CA ILE A 24 -14.02 -32.74 -8.96
C ILE A 24 -15.13 -31.92 -8.29
N ARG A 25 -14.87 -31.48 -7.05
CA ARG A 25 -15.82 -30.65 -6.30
C ARG A 25 -15.71 -29.17 -6.67
N LYS A 26 -16.74 -28.41 -6.39
CA LYS A 26 -16.71 -26.95 -6.45
C LYS A 26 -15.99 -26.38 -5.22
N LEU A 27 -15.31 -25.24 -5.41
CA LEU A 27 -14.76 -24.41 -4.34
C LEU A 27 -15.65 -23.21 -4.10
N MET A 28 -15.73 -22.76 -2.84
CA MET A 28 -16.36 -21.49 -2.48
C MET A 28 -15.28 -20.41 -2.31
N LEU A 29 -15.42 -19.34 -3.10
CA LEU A 29 -14.64 -18.11 -2.96
C LEU A 29 -15.57 -17.01 -2.45
N THR A 30 -15.17 -16.21 -1.45
CA THR A 30 -16.01 -15.11 -0.97
C THR A 30 -15.20 -13.93 -0.46
N ASP A 31 -15.84 -12.75 -0.42
CA ASP A 31 -15.22 -11.56 0.10
C ASP A 31 -14.91 -11.63 1.60
N GLY A 32 -14.00 -10.77 2.02
CA GLY A 32 -13.72 -10.55 3.42
C GLY A 32 -12.27 -10.24 3.77
N PRO A 33 -11.68 -9.11 3.30
CA PRO A 33 -10.30 -8.78 3.63
C PRO A 33 -10.06 -8.50 5.12
N HIS A 34 -11.09 -8.11 5.88
CA HIS A 34 -11.03 -7.84 7.33
C HIS A 34 -12.14 -8.52 8.15
N GLY A 35 -12.82 -9.52 7.56
CA GLY A 35 -13.88 -10.30 8.16
C GLY A 35 -14.55 -11.15 7.09
N LEU A 36 -15.14 -12.27 7.46
CA LEU A 36 -15.82 -13.14 6.49
C LEU A 36 -17.13 -12.52 6.01
N ARG A 37 -17.29 -12.32 4.71
CA ARG A 37 -18.55 -11.91 4.07
C ARG A 37 -19.12 -13.04 3.23
N LYS A 38 -19.75 -14.01 3.87
CA LYS A 38 -20.45 -15.11 3.17
C LYS A 38 -21.93 -14.82 3.05
N GLN A 39 -22.44 -14.77 1.82
CA GLN A 39 -23.88 -14.63 1.52
C GLN A 39 -24.53 -15.98 1.31
N VAL A 40 -25.73 -16.18 1.84
CA VAL A 40 -26.42 -17.47 1.82
C VAL A 40 -27.51 -17.52 0.75
N GLU A 41 -28.30 -16.46 0.57
CA GLU A 41 -29.46 -16.43 -0.31
C GLU A 41 -29.19 -15.68 -1.62
N ASN A 42 -29.17 -14.36 -1.57
CA ASN A 42 -28.91 -13.51 -2.74
C ASN A 42 -27.47 -13.01 -2.73
N ALA A 43 -26.75 -13.29 -3.79
CA ALA A 43 -25.37 -12.88 -3.93
C ALA A 43 -25.23 -11.53 -4.64
N ASP A 44 -24.32 -10.68 -4.17
CA ASP A 44 -23.90 -9.44 -4.82
C ASP A 44 -22.45 -9.11 -4.46
N HIS A 45 -21.80 -8.28 -5.28
CA HIS A 45 -20.43 -7.80 -5.05
C HIS A 45 -20.38 -6.36 -4.50
N LEU A 46 -21.51 -5.78 -4.08
CA LEU A 46 -21.60 -4.39 -3.62
C LEU A 46 -21.93 -4.25 -2.12
N GLY A 47 -22.14 -5.36 -1.40
CA GLY A 47 -22.47 -5.32 0.01
C GLY A 47 -23.95 -5.00 0.31
N LEU A 48 -24.83 -5.15 -0.66
CA LEU A 48 -26.25 -4.81 -0.54
C LEU A 48 -27.06 -5.90 0.18
N ASN A 49 -26.71 -7.17 -0.03
CA ASN A 49 -27.38 -8.30 0.58
C ASN A 49 -26.70 -8.78 1.87
N LYS A 50 -27.49 -9.30 2.80
CA LYS A 50 -27.00 -9.76 4.10
C LYS A 50 -26.01 -10.93 3.97
N SER A 51 -24.96 -10.90 4.80
CA SER A 51 -24.04 -12.01 5.01
C SER A 51 -24.25 -12.68 6.36
N VAL A 52 -23.63 -13.84 6.55
CA VAL A 52 -23.57 -14.49 7.87
C VAL A 52 -22.90 -13.56 8.87
N PRO A 53 -23.27 -13.62 10.16
CA PRO A 53 -22.53 -12.91 11.19
C PRO A 53 -21.09 -13.41 11.28
N ALA A 54 -20.13 -12.49 11.29
CA ALA A 54 -18.71 -12.78 11.38
C ALA A 54 -17.98 -11.70 12.21
N THR A 55 -16.76 -11.94 12.59
CA THR A 55 -15.96 -10.92 13.27
C THR A 55 -15.54 -9.85 12.26
N CYS A 56 -15.93 -8.60 12.51
CA CYS A 56 -15.43 -7.45 11.78
C CYS A 56 -14.15 -6.94 12.48
N PHE A 57 -12.99 -7.33 11.97
CA PHE A 57 -11.69 -6.79 12.38
C PHE A 57 -11.48 -5.38 11.81
N PRO A 58 -10.48 -4.62 12.30
CA PRO A 58 -10.12 -3.35 11.66
C PRO A 58 -9.77 -3.55 10.18
N PRO A 59 -10.26 -2.70 9.25
CA PRO A 59 -9.82 -2.70 7.86
C PRO A 59 -8.35 -2.36 7.68
N ALA A 60 -7.80 -2.61 6.49
CA ALA A 60 -6.37 -2.53 6.21
C ALA A 60 -5.74 -1.16 6.53
N ALA A 61 -6.47 -0.05 6.36
CA ALA A 61 -5.97 1.28 6.71
C ALA A 61 -5.62 1.39 8.20
N ALA A 62 -6.48 0.88 9.08
CA ALA A 62 -6.22 0.81 10.51
C ALA A 62 -5.14 -0.23 10.82
N LEU A 63 -5.24 -1.44 10.24
CA LEU A 63 -4.26 -2.51 10.46
C LEU A 63 -2.83 -2.06 10.14
N ALA A 64 -2.65 -1.27 9.08
CA ALA A 64 -1.35 -0.77 8.69
C ALA A 64 -0.76 0.18 9.74
N ALA A 65 -1.59 0.93 10.46
CA ALA A 65 -1.13 1.79 11.55
C ALA A 65 -0.59 1.01 12.75
N SER A 66 -0.85 -0.29 12.86
CA SER A 66 -0.23 -1.15 13.88
C SER A 66 1.27 -1.36 13.66
N TRP A 67 1.75 -1.34 12.41
CA TRP A 67 3.12 -1.71 12.03
C TRP A 67 3.59 -3.02 12.66
N ASN A 68 2.69 -4.02 12.74
CA ASN A 68 2.91 -5.26 13.46
C ASN A 68 2.50 -6.48 12.64
N GLU A 69 3.50 -7.13 12.00
CA GLU A 69 3.27 -8.31 11.15
C GLU A 69 2.71 -9.50 11.96
N GLU A 70 3.15 -9.69 13.21
CA GLU A 70 2.70 -10.79 14.06
C GLU A 70 1.20 -10.66 14.38
N LEU A 71 0.75 -9.45 14.69
CA LEU A 71 -0.66 -9.16 14.98
C LEU A 71 -1.56 -9.40 13.75
N ILE A 72 -1.08 -9.06 12.57
CA ILE A 72 -1.81 -9.30 11.32
C ILE A 72 -1.83 -10.79 10.95
N TYR A 73 -0.77 -11.51 11.28
CA TYR A 73 -0.74 -12.97 11.16
C TYR A 73 -1.80 -13.61 12.08
N GLU A 74 -1.89 -13.21 13.37
CA GLU A 74 -2.94 -13.67 14.30
C GLU A 74 -4.34 -13.39 13.76
N MET A 75 -4.57 -12.22 13.16
CA MET A 75 -5.84 -11.91 12.51
C MET A 75 -6.12 -12.86 11.34
N GLY A 76 -5.10 -13.12 10.53
CA GLY A 76 -5.21 -14.08 9.42
C GLY A 76 -5.62 -15.48 9.90
N GLU A 77 -5.05 -15.96 11.00
CA GLU A 77 -5.45 -17.22 11.63
C GLU A 77 -6.92 -17.22 12.05
N ALA A 78 -7.37 -16.15 12.70
CA ALA A 78 -8.77 -16.00 13.12
C ALA A 78 -9.74 -16.01 11.92
N LEU A 79 -9.41 -15.28 10.84
CA LEU A 79 -10.17 -15.31 9.59
C LEU A 79 -10.24 -16.73 9.01
N GLY A 80 -9.11 -17.45 9.03
CA GLY A 80 -9.07 -18.84 8.57
C GLY A 80 -9.97 -19.78 9.37
N ILE A 81 -10.03 -19.62 10.68
CA ILE A 81 -10.92 -20.37 11.58
C ILE A 81 -12.40 -20.11 11.22
N GLU A 82 -12.80 -18.85 11.03
CA GLU A 82 -14.16 -18.49 10.64
C GLU A 82 -14.54 -19.03 9.25
N CYS A 83 -13.63 -18.90 8.27
CA CYS A 83 -13.81 -19.46 6.94
C CYS A 83 -14.01 -20.99 6.98
N ARG A 84 -13.24 -21.69 7.82
CA ARG A 84 -13.40 -23.15 8.01
C ARG A 84 -14.73 -23.52 8.65
N ALA A 85 -15.19 -22.75 9.64
CA ALA A 85 -16.49 -22.95 10.27
C ALA A 85 -17.65 -22.79 9.26
N GLU A 86 -17.48 -21.90 8.28
CA GLU A 86 -18.46 -21.59 7.25
C GLU A 86 -18.21 -22.33 5.91
N ASN A 87 -17.28 -23.29 5.85
CA ASN A 87 -16.95 -24.06 4.64
C ASN A 87 -16.56 -23.17 3.45
N VAL A 88 -15.76 -22.13 3.67
CA VAL A 88 -15.17 -21.28 2.65
C VAL A 88 -13.77 -21.80 2.33
N ASP A 89 -13.46 -21.96 1.05
CA ASP A 89 -12.17 -22.50 0.57
C ASP A 89 -11.15 -21.39 0.27
N VAL A 90 -11.60 -20.23 -0.24
CA VAL A 90 -10.74 -19.08 -0.57
C VAL A 90 -11.40 -17.78 -0.10
N LEU A 91 -10.66 -16.97 0.65
CA LEU A 91 -11.07 -15.64 1.07
C LEU A 91 -10.41 -14.58 0.18
N LEU A 92 -11.24 -13.65 -0.37
CA LEU A 92 -10.81 -12.63 -1.31
C LEU A 92 -10.20 -11.43 -0.57
N GLY A 93 -8.94 -11.56 -0.27
CA GLY A 93 -8.10 -10.59 0.44
C GLY A 93 -6.69 -11.13 0.66
N PRO A 94 -5.77 -10.26 1.11
CA PRO A 94 -5.93 -8.83 1.40
C PRO A 94 -5.89 -7.94 0.16
N GLY A 95 -6.37 -6.69 0.30
CA GLY A 95 -6.15 -5.61 -0.66
C GLY A 95 -4.77 -4.97 -0.45
N ALA A 96 -3.92 -4.96 -1.48
CA ALA A 96 -2.54 -4.48 -1.38
C ALA A 96 -2.20 -3.32 -2.34
N ASN A 97 -3.21 -2.67 -2.94
CA ASN A 97 -2.99 -1.50 -3.78
C ASN A 97 -2.44 -0.32 -2.97
N ILE A 98 -1.62 0.49 -3.62
CA ILE A 98 -1.02 1.67 -3.01
C ILE A 98 -2.08 2.77 -2.85
N LYS A 99 -2.07 3.48 -1.72
CA LYS A 99 -2.86 4.69 -1.49
C LYS A 99 -2.24 5.87 -2.26
N ARG A 100 -2.56 5.94 -3.55
CA ARG A 100 -2.02 6.94 -4.48
C ARG A 100 -2.58 8.33 -4.23
N SER A 101 -3.90 8.41 -4.08
CA SER A 101 -4.63 9.63 -3.75
C SER A 101 -5.47 9.41 -2.51
N PRO A 102 -5.51 10.36 -1.56
CA PRO A 102 -6.37 10.25 -0.39
C PRO A 102 -7.87 10.31 -0.73
N LEU A 103 -8.21 10.63 -1.98
CA LEU A 103 -9.60 10.67 -2.46
C LEU A 103 -10.15 9.31 -2.88
N CYS A 104 -9.31 8.29 -3.08
CA CYS A 104 -9.79 6.97 -3.50
C CYS A 104 -10.76 6.37 -2.46
N GLY A 105 -11.97 6.01 -2.91
CA GLY A 105 -13.04 5.53 -2.04
C GLY A 105 -12.73 4.23 -1.31
N ARG A 106 -11.84 3.39 -1.86
CA ARG A 106 -11.42 2.11 -1.28
C ARG A 106 -10.13 2.19 -0.45
N ASN A 107 -9.60 3.39 -0.15
CA ASN A 107 -8.39 3.51 0.67
C ASN A 107 -8.52 2.84 2.04
N PHE A 108 -9.71 2.76 2.62
CA PHE A 108 -9.94 2.11 3.91
C PHE A 108 -9.55 0.61 3.90
N GLU A 109 -9.62 -0.07 2.74
CA GLU A 109 -9.27 -1.50 2.62
C GLU A 109 -7.87 -1.76 2.06
N TYR A 110 -7.05 -0.70 1.85
CA TYR A 110 -5.66 -0.80 1.43
C TYR A 110 -4.72 -0.38 2.58
N PHE A 111 -3.54 -1.02 2.65
CA PHE A 111 -2.63 -0.82 3.77
C PHE A 111 -2.00 0.57 3.80
N SER A 112 -1.18 0.92 2.81
CA SER A 112 -0.29 2.07 2.91
C SER A 112 -0.03 2.78 1.57
N GLU A 113 0.52 3.99 1.65
CA GLU A 113 1.18 4.68 0.54
C GLU A 113 2.59 4.14 0.26
N ASP A 114 3.14 3.33 1.18
CA ASP A 114 4.47 2.73 1.06
C ASP A 114 4.38 1.27 0.62
N PRO A 115 5.06 0.87 -0.49
CA PRO A 115 4.99 -0.50 -1.01
C PRO A 115 5.69 -1.53 -0.11
N TYR A 116 6.73 -1.15 0.64
CA TYR A 116 7.42 -2.05 1.55
C TYR A 116 6.50 -2.43 2.71
N LEU A 117 5.92 -1.43 3.39
CA LEU A 117 4.97 -1.67 4.48
C LEU A 117 3.78 -2.49 3.99
N SER A 118 3.17 -2.10 2.85
CA SER A 118 2.01 -2.81 2.29
C SER A 118 2.30 -4.29 2.01
N SER A 119 3.43 -4.60 1.36
CA SER A 119 3.74 -5.98 0.99
C SER A 119 4.10 -6.87 2.20
N ARG A 120 4.74 -6.31 3.23
CA ARG A 120 5.05 -7.02 4.48
C ARG A 120 3.79 -7.40 5.25
N LEU A 121 2.86 -6.46 5.41
CA LEU A 121 1.59 -6.70 6.11
C LEU A 121 0.67 -7.63 5.32
N ALA A 122 0.62 -7.48 3.99
CA ALA A 122 -0.11 -8.41 3.13
C ALA A 122 0.43 -9.85 3.23
N LYS A 123 1.76 -10.02 3.27
CA LYS A 123 2.39 -11.33 3.51
C LYS A 123 1.92 -11.94 4.83
N ALA A 124 1.94 -11.17 5.92
CA ALA A 124 1.52 -11.65 7.23
C ALA A 124 0.06 -12.12 7.24
N HIS A 125 -0.85 -11.35 6.63
CA HIS A 125 -2.24 -11.73 6.46
C HIS A 125 -2.39 -13.06 5.68
N ILE A 126 -1.73 -13.16 4.51
CA ILE A 126 -1.78 -14.36 3.66
C ILE A 126 -1.31 -15.58 4.42
N THR A 127 -0.16 -15.50 5.07
CA THR A 127 0.43 -16.64 5.77
C THR A 127 -0.39 -17.07 6.97
N GLY A 128 -0.97 -16.14 7.73
CA GLY A 128 -1.88 -16.44 8.83
C GLY A 128 -3.15 -17.17 8.35
N LEU A 129 -3.82 -16.64 7.34
CA LEU A 129 -5.03 -17.24 6.77
C LEU A 129 -4.76 -18.66 6.24
N GLN A 130 -3.70 -18.81 5.45
CA GLN A 130 -3.34 -20.09 4.81
C GLN A 130 -2.85 -21.14 5.80
N SER A 131 -2.36 -20.75 7.00
CA SER A 131 -1.99 -21.68 8.07
C SER A 131 -3.18 -22.53 8.56
N LYS A 132 -4.41 -22.06 8.34
CA LYS A 132 -5.65 -22.75 8.70
C LYS A 132 -6.26 -23.54 7.52
N GLY A 133 -5.58 -23.66 6.38
CA GLY A 133 -6.03 -24.38 5.20
C GLY A 133 -7.14 -23.68 4.44
N VAL A 134 -7.10 -22.36 4.39
CA VAL A 134 -7.97 -21.47 3.59
C VAL A 134 -7.08 -20.64 2.67
N GLY A 135 -7.40 -20.57 1.38
CA GLY A 135 -6.63 -19.80 0.42
C GLY A 135 -6.82 -18.30 0.58
N ALA A 136 -5.74 -17.53 0.48
CA ALA A 136 -5.80 -16.08 0.29
C ALA A 136 -5.85 -15.75 -1.21
N SER A 137 -6.59 -14.69 -1.56
CA SER A 137 -6.59 -14.08 -2.89
C SER A 137 -6.14 -12.63 -2.79
N ILE A 138 -4.85 -12.36 -2.98
CA ILE A 138 -4.34 -10.99 -2.92
C ILE A 138 -4.90 -10.18 -4.09
N LYS A 139 -5.34 -8.92 -3.80
CA LYS A 139 -6.09 -8.09 -4.75
C LYS A 139 -5.70 -6.60 -4.64
N HIS A 140 -5.93 -5.78 -5.65
CA HIS A 140 -6.34 -6.06 -7.03
C HIS A 140 -5.13 -5.84 -7.94
N PHE A 141 -4.63 -6.87 -8.57
CA PHE A 141 -3.36 -6.87 -9.32
C PHE A 141 -3.56 -6.39 -10.77
N ALA A 142 -3.11 -5.17 -11.16
CA ALA A 142 -2.47 -4.15 -10.37
C ALA A 142 -2.98 -2.74 -10.74
N ALA A 143 -2.52 -1.72 -9.98
CA ALA A 143 -2.78 -0.30 -10.23
C ALA A 143 -4.28 0.08 -10.23
N ASN A 144 -5.09 -0.55 -9.37
CA ASN A 144 -6.47 -0.16 -9.09
C ASN A 144 -6.48 0.85 -7.93
N ASN A 145 -6.28 2.15 -8.24
CA ASN A 145 -6.04 3.20 -7.25
C ASN A 145 -7.12 4.30 -7.27
N GLN A 146 -8.26 4.03 -7.89
CA GLN A 146 -9.44 4.91 -7.94
C GLN A 146 -10.71 4.13 -8.23
N GLU A 147 -11.85 4.69 -7.83
CA GLU A 147 -13.17 4.12 -8.09
C GLU A 147 -13.84 4.74 -9.33
N THR A 148 -13.53 5.99 -9.62
CA THR A 148 -14.04 6.69 -10.81
C THR A 148 -13.66 5.93 -12.08
N ARG A 149 -14.68 5.40 -12.79
CA ARG A 149 -14.54 4.59 -14.02
C ARG A 149 -13.65 3.35 -13.84
N ARG A 150 -13.55 2.78 -12.66
CA ARG A 150 -12.65 1.66 -12.36
C ARG A 150 -12.73 0.48 -13.33
N LEU A 151 -13.92 0.23 -13.93
CA LEU A 151 -14.13 -0.84 -14.89
C LEU A 151 -13.58 -0.54 -16.30
N THR A 152 -13.23 0.71 -16.62
CA THR A 152 -12.89 1.14 -17.98
C THR A 152 -11.70 2.10 -18.07
N ILE A 153 -11.27 2.68 -16.95
CA ILE A 153 -10.15 3.63 -16.93
C ILE A 153 -8.84 2.95 -17.36
N ASN A 154 -8.01 3.67 -18.09
CA ASN A 154 -6.68 3.24 -18.46
C ASN A 154 -5.64 3.97 -17.59
N ALA A 155 -5.03 3.27 -16.64
CA ALA A 155 -3.91 3.76 -15.86
C ALA A 155 -2.64 3.74 -16.72
N LYS A 156 -2.08 4.92 -16.98
CA LYS A 156 -0.79 5.10 -17.66
C LYS A 156 0.30 5.25 -16.63
N VAL A 157 1.16 4.25 -16.54
CA VAL A 157 2.25 4.18 -15.55
C VAL A 157 3.53 3.83 -16.28
N ASP A 158 4.59 4.61 -16.09
CA ASP A 158 5.90 4.26 -16.62
C ASP A 158 6.46 3.01 -15.93
N GLU A 159 7.37 2.33 -16.61
CA GLU A 159 7.87 1.02 -16.16
C GLU A 159 8.56 1.07 -14.80
N ARG A 160 9.39 2.08 -14.56
CA ARG A 160 10.10 2.22 -13.29
C ARG A 160 9.12 2.43 -12.13
N THR A 161 8.18 3.35 -12.29
CA THR A 161 7.12 3.60 -11.30
C THR A 161 6.27 2.37 -11.05
N LEU A 162 5.91 1.65 -12.12
CA LEU A 162 5.14 0.42 -12.01
C LEU A 162 5.89 -0.62 -11.15
N ARG A 163 7.21 -0.78 -11.36
CA ARG A 163 8.05 -1.75 -10.67
C ARG A 163 8.40 -1.37 -9.23
N GLU A 164 8.70 -0.09 -8.99
CA GLU A 164 9.15 0.37 -7.67
C GLU A 164 8.00 0.63 -6.70
N ILE A 165 6.80 0.94 -7.20
CA ILE A 165 5.64 1.34 -6.37
C ILE A 165 4.49 0.34 -6.49
N TYR A 166 3.86 0.23 -7.67
CA TYR A 166 2.54 -0.44 -7.79
C TYR A 166 2.62 -1.96 -7.85
N LEU A 167 3.69 -2.54 -8.36
CA LEU A 167 3.96 -3.97 -8.29
C LEU A 167 4.71 -4.35 -7.02
N ALA A 168 5.58 -3.47 -6.50
CA ALA A 168 6.35 -3.74 -5.29
C ALA A 168 5.47 -3.99 -4.05
N SER A 169 4.27 -3.39 -3.97
CA SER A 169 3.30 -3.66 -2.90
C SER A 169 2.79 -5.11 -2.89
N PHE A 170 2.89 -5.82 -4.00
CA PHE A 170 2.50 -7.22 -4.16
C PHE A 170 3.69 -8.18 -4.10
N GLU A 171 4.88 -7.74 -4.50
CA GLU A 171 6.03 -8.61 -4.78
C GLU A 171 6.40 -9.51 -3.59
N THR A 172 6.67 -8.94 -2.41
CA THR A 172 7.03 -9.73 -1.21
C THR A 172 5.87 -10.62 -0.78
N ALA A 173 4.64 -10.11 -0.82
CA ALA A 173 3.45 -10.86 -0.46
C ALA A 173 3.25 -12.10 -1.35
N ILE A 174 3.52 -11.98 -2.65
CA ILE A 174 3.40 -13.09 -3.62
C ILE A 174 4.59 -14.05 -3.51
N LYS A 175 5.82 -13.53 -3.52
CA LYS A 175 7.03 -14.38 -3.53
C LYS A 175 7.24 -15.15 -2.22
N GLU A 176 6.96 -14.50 -1.09
CA GLU A 176 7.18 -15.09 0.24
C GLU A 176 5.90 -15.62 0.89
N GLY A 177 4.76 -14.91 0.73
CA GLY A 177 3.46 -15.31 1.27
C GLY A 177 2.77 -16.40 0.45
N LYS A 178 3.11 -16.52 -0.84
CA LYS A 178 2.61 -17.55 -1.77
C LYS A 178 1.08 -17.71 -1.71
N PRO A 179 0.31 -16.64 -1.96
CA PRO A 179 -1.15 -16.72 -1.95
C PRO A 179 -1.62 -17.82 -2.91
N TRP A 180 -2.70 -18.54 -2.55
CA TRP A 180 -3.23 -19.56 -3.44
C TRP A 180 -3.79 -18.98 -4.72
N THR A 181 -4.35 -17.76 -4.64
CA THR A 181 -4.85 -17.05 -5.82
C THR A 181 -4.39 -15.58 -5.83
N VAL A 182 -4.29 -15.02 -7.03
CA VAL A 182 -4.09 -13.58 -7.29
C VAL A 182 -5.30 -13.09 -8.08
N MET A 183 -5.95 -12.04 -7.60
CA MET A 183 -7.09 -11.44 -8.31
C MET A 183 -6.61 -10.29 -9.19
N CYS A 184 -6.84 -10.38 -10.51
CA CYS A 184 -6.53 -9.30 -11.44
C CYS A 184 -7.53 -8.15 -11.30
N ALA A 185 -7.06 -6.92 -11.56
CA ALA A 185 -7.84 -5.69 -11.43
C ALA A 185 -8.82 -5.49 -12.60
N TYR A 186 -9.85 -4.66 -12.38
CA TYR A 186 -10.81 -4.25 -13.41
C TYR A 186 -10.21 -3.36 -14.49
N ASN A 187 -9.37 -2.39 -14.08
CA ASN A 187 -8.93 -1.30 -14.95
C ASN A 187 -7.97 -1.78 -16.03
N ARG A 188 -7.83 -0.94 -17.05
CA ARG A 188 -6.73 -1.09 -17.99
C ARG A 188 -5.43 -0.54 -17.37
N LEU A 189 -4.34 -1.19 -17.69
CA LEU A 189 -2.98 -0.77 -17.36
C LEU A 189 -2.16 -0.67 -18.64
N ASN A 190 -1.71 0.54 -18.97
CA ASN A 190 -0.96 0.84 -20.18
C ASN A 190 -1.64 0.37 -21.48
N GLY A 191 -2.99 0.40 -21.50
CA GLY A 191 -3.81 0.11 -22.67
C GLY A 191 -4.59 -1.19 -22.60
N GLU A 192 -4.14 -2.19 -21.83
CA GLU A 192 -4.74 -3.52 -21.73
C GLU A 192 -5.50 -3.72 -20.42
N PHE A 193 -6.65 -4.39 -20.44
CA PHE A 193 -7.39 -4.73 -19.24
C PHE A 193 -6.58 -5.66 -18.32
N GLY A 194 -6.72 -5.49 -17.01
CA GLY A 194 -5.99 -6.31 -16.03
C GLY A 194 -6.12 -7.81 -16.26
N SER A 195 -7.29 -8.26 -16.72
CA SER A 195 -7.56 -9.67 -17.07
C SER A 195 -6.88 -10.17 -18.36
N GLU A 196 -6.41 -9.26 -19.21
CA GLU A 196 -5.79 -9.58 -20.52
C GLU A 196 -4.31 -9.13 -20.60
N ASN A 197 -3.79 -8.54 -19.54
CA ASN A 197 -2.47 -7.92 -19.56
C ASN A 197 -1.36 -8.96 -19.41
N LYS A 198 -0.89 -9.48 -20.55
CA LYS A 198 0.15 -10.50 -20.62
C LYS A 198 1.43 -10.06 -19.92
N LYS A 199 1.84 -8.80 -20.07
CA LYS A 199 3.05 -8.28 -19.42
C LYS A 199 2.98 -8.42 -17.91
N VAL A 200 1.83 -8.14 -17.31
CA VAL A 200 1.65 -8.19 -15.86
C VAL A 200 1.38 -9.61 -15.37
N LEU A 201 0.47 -10.34 -16.02
CA LEU A 201 0.03 -11.66 -15.58
C LEU A 201 1.00 -12.78 -15.95
N ASN A 202 1.73 -12.65 -17.07
CA ASN A 202 2.67 -13.66 -17.50
C ASN A 202 4.12 -13.24 -17.23
N ASP A 203 4.60 -12.17 -17.93
CA ASP A 203 6.03 -11.84 -17.91
C ASP A 203 6.52 -11.50 -16.49
N VAL A 204 5.73 -10.68 -15.74
CA VAL A 204 6.09 -10.33 -14.36
C VAL A 204 5.69 -11.42 -13.37
N LEU A 205 4.41 -11.77 -13.33
CA LEU A 205 3.88 -12.64 -12.27
C LEU A 205 4.41 -14.07 -12.40
N ARG A 206 4.42 -14.63 -13.62
CA ARG A 206 4.83 -16.02 -13.87
C ARG A 206 6.34 -16.15 -14.09
N ASP A 207 6.89 -15.41 -15.05
CA ASP A 207 8.27 -15.62 -15.48
C ASP A 207 9.28 -14.99 -14.51
N GLU A 208 9.05 -13.75 -14.05
CA GLU A 208 9.99 -13.09 -13.14
C GLU A 208 9.78 -13.49 -11.67
N TRP A 209 8.52 -13.57 -11.20
CA TRP A 209 8.23 -13.87 -9.80
C TRP A 209 8.00 -15.36 -9.52
N ALA A 210 7.96 -16.18 -10.55
CA ALA A 210 7.76 -17.63 -10.47
C ALA A 210 6.48 -18.03 -9.71
N TYR A 211 5.40 -17.27 -9.88
CA TYR A 211 4.14 -17.56 -9.24
C TYR A 211 3.44 -18.76 -9.89
N GLU A 212 3.15 -19.78 -9.10
CA GLU A 212 2.55 -21.05 -9.56
C GLU A 212 1.03 -21.12 -9.29
N GLY A 213 0.48 -20.27 -8.41
CA GLY A 213 -0.92 -20.29 -8.01
C GLY A 213 -1.88 -19.87 -9.14
N LEU A 214 -3.15 -19.81 -8.83
CA LEU A 214 -4.23 -19.50 -9.79
C LEU A 214 -4.47 -17.99 -9.91
N VAL A 215 -4.65 -17.48 -11.11
CA VAL A 215 -5.12 -16.11 -11.36
C VAL A 215 -6.63 -16.11 -11.58
N VAL A 216 -7.37 -15.45 -10.68
CA VAL A 216 -8.82 -15.25 -10.77
C VAL A 216 -9.11 -13.81 -11.18
N THR A 217 -10.20 -13.59 -11.90
CA THR A 217 -10.69 -12.23 -12.19
C THR A 217 -11.30 -11.59 -10.94
N ASP A 218 -11.26 -10.26 -10.86
CA ASP A 218 -12.27 -9.56 -10.09
C ASP A 218 -13.66 -9.81 -10.71
N TRP A 219 -14.74 -9.66 -9.92
CA TRP A 219 -16.07 -10.11 -10.30
C TRP A 219 -16.65 -9.36 -11.51
N GLY A 220 -16.63 -10.04 -12.67
CA GLY A 220 -17.05 -9.47 -13.95
C GLY A 220 -15.94 -8.70 -14.68
N ALA A 221 -14.67 -8.86 -14.30
CA ALA A 221 -13.54 -8.17 -14.92
C ALA A 221 -13.09 -8.78 -16.28
N THR A 222 -13.66 -9.92 -16.70
CA THR A 222 -13.34 -10.51 -18.00
C THR A 222 -13.85 -9.60 -19.12
N ASN A 223 -12.94 -9.13 -19.98
CA ASN A 223 -13.30 -8.40 -21.20
C ASN A 223 -13.29 -9.33 -22.43
N ASP A 224 -12.16 -9.97 -22.73
CA ASP A 224 -12.03 -11.02 -23.75
C ASP A 224 -11.46 -12.28 -23.07
N ARG A 225 -12.28 -13.34 -23.00
CA ARG A 225 -11.90 -14.57 -22.27
C ARG A 225 -10.74 -15.29 -22.93
N VAL A 226 -10.67 -15.29 -24.26
CA VAL A 226 -9.61 -15.98 -25.03
C VAL A 226 -8.28 -15.27 -24.82
N LYS A 227 -8.24 -13.94 -24.97
CA LYS A 227 -7.05 -13.14 -24.68
C LYS A 227 -6.62 -13.24 -23.21
N GLY A 228 -7.60 -13.27 -22.29
CA GLY A 228 -7.32 -13.47 -20.87
C GLY A 228 -6.60 -14.78 -20.62
N LEU A 229 -7.04 -15.87 -21.22
CA LEU A 229 -6.39 -17.18 -21.11
C LEU A 229 -4.96 -17.14 -21.68
N GLU A 230 -4.75 -16.52 -22.83
CA GLU A 230 -3.42 -16.31 -23.42
C GLU A 230 -2.50 -15.46 -22.54
N ALA A 231 -3.07 -14.50 -21.83
CA ALA A 231 -2.34 -13.61 -20.91
C ALA A 231 -2.02 -14.25 -19.55
N GLY A 232 -2.64 -15.39 -19.20
CA GLY A 232 -2.41 -16.08 -17.93
C GLY A 232 -3.52 -15.96 -16.90
N GLN A 233 -4.71 -15.45 -17.28
CA GLN A 233 -5.94 -15.49 -16.47
C GLN A 233 -6.48 -16.92 -16.49
N ASP A 234 -6.54 -17.57 -15.31
CA ASP A 234 -6.97 -18.95 -15.20
C ASP A 234 -8.49 -19.09 -15.02
N LEU A 235 -9.07 -18.42 -14.02
CA LEU A 235 -10.47 -18.57 -13.61
C LEU A 235 -11.24 -17.27 -13.80
N GLU A 236 -12.35 -17.34 -14.51
CA GLU A 236 -13.32 -16.27 -14.61
C GLU A 236 -14.35 -16.35 -13.49
N MET A 237 -14.62 -15.25 -12.81
CA MET A 237 -15.71 -15.12 -11.83
C MET A 237 -16.52 -13.83 -12.05
N PRO A 238 -17.84 -13.85 -11.82
CA PRO A 238 -18.69 -15.02 -11.63
C PRO A 238 -18.95 -15.76 -12.95
N SER A 239 -19.85 -16.74 -12.93
CA SER A 239 -20.25 -17.48 -14.15
C SER A 239 -20.82 -16.56 -15.22
N SER A 240 -20.36 -16.74 -16.48
CA SER A 240 -20.95 -16.13 -17.68
C SER A 240 -22.12 -16.95 -18.28
N GLY A 241 -22.59 -17.97 -17.56
CA GLY A 241 -23.63 -18.89 -18.06
C GLY A 241 -23.17 -19.73 -19.25
N GLY A 242 -21.86 -20.02 -19.33
CA GLY A 242 -21.26 -20.82 -20.38
C GLY A 242 -20.97 -20.06 -21.69
N VAL A 243 -21.19 -18.73 -21.74
CA VAL A 243 -20.89 -17.93 -22.94
C VAL A 243 -19.39 -17.94 -23.20
N ASN A 244 -18.60 -17.65 -22.20
CA ASN A 244 -17.14 -17.60 -22.30
C ASN A 244 -16.50 -18.99 -22.40
N ASP A 245 -17.12 -20.02 -21.80
CA ASP A 245 -16.69 -21.41 -21.97
C ASP A 245 -16.75 -21.84 -23.44
N ARG A 246 -17.86 -21.50 -24.14
CA ARG A 246 -18.01 -21.75 -25.60
C ARG A 246 -17.00 -20.96 -26.42
N ALA A 247 -16.73 -19.70 -26.06
CA ALA A 247 -15.75 -18.90 -26.77
C ALA A 247 -14.33 -19.53 -26.69
N VAL A 248 -13.94 -20.06 -25.52
CA VAL A 248 -12.67 -20.80 -25.36
C VAL A 248 -12.68 -22.10 -26.18
N LEU A 249 -13.78 -22.86 -26.15
CA LEU A 249 -13.91 -24.09 -26.92
C LEU A 249 -13.79 -23.84 -28.43
N GLU A 250 -14.48 -22.82 -28.94
CA GLU A 250 -14.44 -22.41 -30.33
C GLU A 250 -13.01 -21.97 -30.73
N ALA A 251 -12.34 -21.19 -29.88
CA ALA A 251 -10.97 -20.76 -30.13
C ALA A 251 -9.97 -21.91 -30.21
N VAL A 252 -10.17 -22.98 -29.42
CA VAL A 252 -9.37 -24.22 -29.55
C VAL A 252 -9.67 -24.93 -30.85
N GLN A 253 -10.95 -25.07 -31.24
CA GLN A 253 -11.35 -25.72 -32.49
C GLN A 253 -10.86 -24.97 -33.72
N GLU A 254 -10.79 -23.65 -33.68
CA GLU A 254 -10.27 -22.79 -34.73
C GLU A 254 -8.72 -22.71 -34.71
N GLY A 255 -8.05 -23.28 -33.73
CA GLY A 255 -6.59 -23.24 -33.57
C GLY A 255 -6.02 -21.89 -33.17
N LYS A 256 -6.85 -20.97 -32.64
CA LYS A 256 -6.40 -19.68 -32.06
C LYS A 256 -5.60 -19.89 -30.78
N ILE A 257 -6.05 -20.81 -29.96
CA ILE A 257 -5.33 -21.28 -28.75
C ILE A 257 -5.21 -22.79 -28.80
N THR A 258 -4.26 -23.34 -28.03
CA THR A 258 -4.01 -24.79 -27.99
C THR A 258 -4.70 -25.42 -26.78
N GLU A 259 -5.05 -26.70 -26.88
CA GLU A 259 -5.51 -27.50 -25.72
C GLU A 259 -4.52 -27.45 -24.56
N ALA A 260 -3.22 -27.45 -24.82
CA ALA A 260 -2.17 -27.35 -23.81
C ALA A 260 -2.26 -26.05 -22.97
N GLN A 261 -2.65 -24.92 -23.58
CA GLN A 261 -2.86 -23.67 -22.84
C GLN A 261 -4.05 -23.77 -21.90
N VAL A 262 -5.15 -24.41 -22.34
CA VAL A 262 -6.30 -24.71 -21.47
C VAL A 262 -5.89 -25.65 -20.33
N ASP A 263 -5.11 -26.67 -20.60
CA ASP A 263 -4.63 -27.66 -19.63
C ASP A 263 -3.80 -27.05 -18.51
N VAL A 264 -3.02 -25.99 -18.79
CA VAL A 264 -2.24 -25.27 -17.79
C VAL A 264 -3.17 -24.66 -16.72
N SER A 265 -4.23 -23.95 -17.15
CA SER A 265 -5.19 -23.33 -16.23
C SER A 265 -6.04 -24.36 -15.48
N VAL A 266 -6.48 -25.44 -16.17
CA VAL A 266 -7.18 -26.55 -15.52
C VAL A 266 -6.32 -27.20 -14.44
N ARG A 267 -5.03 -27.44 -14.70
CA ARG A 267 -4.11 -27.99 -13.71
C ARG A 267 -4.01 -27.11 -12.47
N ARG A 268 -3.85 -25.80 -12.62
CA ARG A 268 -3.80 -24.84 -11.50
C ARG A 268 -5.06 -24.87 -10.66
N LEU A 269 -6.24 -25.01 -11.31
CA LEU A 269 -7.50 -25.17 -10.58
C LEU A 269 -7.54 -26.49 -9.80
N LEU A 270 -7.11 -27.58 -10.40
CA LEU A 270 -7.06 -28.88 -9.73
C LEU A 270 -6.07 -28.89 -8.56
N GLU A 271 -4.93 -28.23 -8.69
CA GLU A 271 -3.96 -28.02 -7.60
C GLU A 271 -4.55 -27.15 -6.49
N LEU A 272 -5.33 -26.12 -6.82
CA LEU A 272 -6.06 -25.31 -5.85
C LEU A 272 -7.09 -26.16 -5.07
N ILE A 273 -7.84 -27.04 -5.77
CA ILE A 273 -8.77 -27.97 -5.14
C ILE A 273 -8.04 -28.93 -4.20
N ALA A 274 -6.92 -29.49 -4.64
CA ALA A 274 -6.10 -30.39 -3.82
C ALA A 274 -5.59 -29.70 -2.54
N LYS A 275 -5.09 -28.48 -2.64
CA LYS A 275 -4.70 -27.66 -1.47
C LYS A 275 -5.88 -27.40 -0.53
N ALA A 276 -7.06 -27.09 -1.08
CA ALA A 276 -8.26 -26.87 -0.29
C ALA A 276 -8.82 -28.11 0.39
N ASP A 277 -8.41 -29.32 -0.05
CA ASP A 277 -8.75 -30.59 0.59
C ASP A 277 -7.77 -30.97 1.72
N GLU A 278 -6.56 -30.38 1.73
CA GLU A 278 -5.59 -30.52 2.82
C GLU A 278 -6.00 -29.64 4.01
N LYS A 279 -7.00 -30.07 4.78
CA LYS A 279 -7.58 -29.32 5.88
C LYS A 279 -6.89 -29.65 7.21
N PRO A 280 -5.95 -28.80 7.73
CA PRO A 280 -5.37 -29.00 9.05
C PRO A 280 -6.49 -28.91 10.13
N PRO A 281 -6.29 -29.52 11.30
CA PRO A 281 -7.18 -29.28 12.45
C PRO A 281 -7.17 -27.80 12.82
N VAL A 282 -8.36 -27.26 13.14
CA VAL A 282 -8.54 -25.89 13.63
C VAL A 282 -9.41 -25.88 14.88
N GLU A 283 -9.22 -24.88 15.71
CA GLU A 283 -10.05 -24.62 16.87
C GLU A 283 -11.49 -24.28 16.43
N PRO A 284 -12.52 -24.58 17.22
CA PRO A 284 -13.87 -24.09 16.96
C PRO A 284 -13.93 -22.56 16.98
N PHE A 285 -14.70 -21.98 16.05
CA PHE A 285 -14.98 -20.55 16.07
C PHE A 285 -15.77 -20.17 17.32
N VAL A 286 -15.22 -19.27 18.13
CA VAL A 286 -15.86 -18.71 19.33
C VAL A 286 -15.94 -17.20 19.18
N PRO A 287 -17.14 -16.63 18.88
CA PRO A 287 -17.30 -15.21 18.57
C PRO A 287 -16.72 -14.27 19.63
N LYS A 288 -16.84 -14.62 20.92
CA LYS A 288 -16.31 -13.80 22.02
C LYS A 288 -14.77 -13.72 22.01
N THR A 289 -14.11 -14.83 21.77
CA THR A 289 -12.63 -14.86 21.69
C THR A 289 -12.12 -14.01 20.52
N HIS A 290 -12.80 -14.09 19.37
CA HIS A 290 -12.46 -13.27 18.20
C HIS A 290 -12.79 -11.80 18.43
N HIS A 291 -13.85 -11.47 19.17
CA HIS A 291 -14.14 -10.09 19.59
C HIS A 291 -13.02 -9.50 20.49
N GLU A 292 -12.55 -10.28 21.47
CA GLU A 292 -11.43 -9.90 22.32
C GLU A 292 -10.12 -9.71 21.52
N LEU A 293 -9.87 -10.58 20.54
CA LEU A 293 -8.76 -10.42 19.60
C LEU A 293 -8.92 -9.15 18.75
N ALA A 294 -10.12 -8.87 18.23
CA ALA A 294 -10.40 -7.66 17.47
C ALA A 294 -10.14 -6.39 18.30
N GLN A 295 -10.46 -6.39 19.61
CA GLN A 295 -10.15 -5.29 20.52
C GLN A 295 -8.64 -5.13 20.74
N LYS A 296 -7.91 -6.24 20.93
CA LYS A 296 -6.44 -6.24 21.05
C LYS A 296 -5.81 -5.62 19.80
N ILE A 297 -6.24 -6.05 18.61
CA ILE A 297 -5.75 -5.55 17.32
C ILE A 297 -6.06 -4.05 17.19
N ALA A 298 -7.31 -3.65 17.40
CA ALA A 298 -7.74 -2.26 17.29
C ALA A 298 -6.92 -1.33 18.20
N SER A 299 -6.57 -1.78 19.41
CA SER A 299 -5.79 -1.01 20.37
C SER A 299 -4.38 -0.66 19.86
N GLU A 300 -3.76 -1.51 19.04
CA GLU A 300 -2.46 -1.24 18.43
C GLU A 300 -2.54 -0.40 17.14
N CYS A 301 -3.74 -0.24 16.58
CA CYS A 301 -3.99 0.54 15.37
C CYS A 301 -4.23 2.04 15.66
N ILE A 302 -4.64 2.39 16.88
CA ILE A 302 -4.98 3.76 17.26
C ILE A 302 -3.73 4.63 17.33
N VAL A 303 -3.76 5.80 16.65
CA VAL A 303 -2.65 6.74 16.57
C VAL A 303 -2.94 7.99 17.38
N LEU A 304 -2.11 8.30 18.35
CA LEU A 304 -2.15 9.58 19.07
C LEU A 304 -1.37 10.62 18.26
N LEU A 305 -2.06 11.56 17.63
CA LEU A 305 -1.46 12.59 16.78
C LEU A 305 -1.04 13.84 17.54
N LYS A 306 -1.80 14.22 18.56
CA LYS A 306 -1.54 15.40 19.38
C LYS A 306 -1.95 15.14 20.83
N ASN A 307 -1.16 15.63 21.81
CA ASN A 307 -1.48 15.53 23.25
C ASN A 307 -0.78 16.64 24.03
N GLU A 308 -1.24 17.87 23.88
CA GLU A 308 -0.73 19.02 24.63
C GLU A 308 -1.16 18.98 26.09
N GLU A 309 -0.30 19.47 26.96
CA GLU A 309 -0.57 19.57 28.41
C GLU A 309 -1.01 18.24 29.06
N GLN A 310 -0.69 17.10 28.42
CA GLN A 310 -1.06 15.77 28.90
C GLN A 310 -2.58 15.62 29.11
N GLN A 311 -3.39 16.13 28.17
CA GLN A 311 -4.85 15.99 28.22
C GLN A 311 -5.31 14.53 28.25
N LEU A 312 -4.57 13.66 27.61
CA LEU A 312 -4.71 12.22 27.70
C LEU A 312 -3.54 11.60 28.46
N PRO A 313 -3.76 10.51 29.22
CA PRO A 313 -5.04 9.82 29.44
C PRO A 313 -5.99 10.57 30.37
N LEU A 314 -7.30 10.27 30.22
CA LEU A 314 -8.38 10.76 31.09
C LEU A 314 -8.28 10.13 32.49
N ALA A 315 -8.60 10.89 33.53
CA ALA A 315 -8.80 10.31 34.84
C ALA A 315 -10.27 9.83 35.01
N LYS A 316 -10.49 8.72 35.71
CA LYS A 316 -11.84 8.15 35.90
C LYS A 316 -12.78 9.07 36.70
N THR A 317 -12.22 10.07 37.40
CA THR A 317 -12.98 11.04 38.21
C THR A 317 -13.28 12.34 37.46
N GLU A 318 -12.70 12.56 36.29
CA GLU A 318 -12.97 13.75 35.48
C GLU A 318 -14.35 13.69 34.88
N LYS A 319 -15.04 14.83 34.85
CA LYS A 319 -16.31 14.99 34.16
C LYS A 319 -16.02 15.18 32.67
N ILE A 320 -16.54 14.30 31.86
CA ILE A 320 -16.31 14.29 30.40
C ILE A 320 -17.62 14.59 29.69
N ALA A 321 -17.63 15.61 28.83
CA ALA A 321 -18.67 15.78 27.82
C ALA A 321 -18.27 15.01 26.57
N LEU A 322 -18.95 13.91 26.30
CA LEU A 322 -18.79 13.10 25.10
C LEU A 322 -19.80 13.58 24.04
N ILE A 323 -19.31 14.17 22.96
CA ILE A 323 -20.14 14.85 21.96
C ILE A 323 -19.91 14.26 20.58
N GLY A 324 -20.99 14.02 19.82
CA GLY A 324 -20.98 13.50 18.47
C GLY A 324 -21.73 12.18 18.32
N GLU A 325 -22.48 12.03 17.23
CA GLU A 325 -23.30 10.82 16.96
C GLU A 325 -22.44 9.56 16.85
N PHE A 326 -21.16 9.66 16.44
CA PHE A 326 -20.24 8.52 16.38
C PHE A 326 -20.00 7.84 17.74
N ALA A 327 -20.25 8.53 18.86
CA ALA A 327 -20.15 7.93 20.19
C ALA A 327 -21.17 6.81 20.45
N VAL A 328 -22.33 6.85 19.77
CA VAL A 328 -23.41 5.86 19.89
C VAL A 328 -23.68 5.11 18.59
N LYS A 329 -23.18 5.62 17.48
CA LYS A 329 -23.29 5.01 16.14
C LYS A 329 -21.88 4.78 15.60
N SER A 330 -21.25 3.73 16.11
CA SER A 330 -19.85 3.43 15.76
C SER A 330 -19.74 3.14 14.26
N ARG A 331 -18.81 3.87 13.61
CA ARG A 331 -18.42 3.58 12.23
C ARG A 331 -17.21 2.64 12.26
N ILE A 332 -17.43 1.37 11.91
CA ILE A 332 -16.45 0.30 12.11
C ILE A 332 -15.69 -0.11 10.85
N GLN A 333 -16.25 0.20 9.67
CA GLN A 333 -15.75 -0.21 8.36
C GLN A 333 -16.22 0.74 7.27
N GLY A 334 -15.74 0.58 6.02
CA GLY A 334 -16.24 1.28 4.83
C GLY A 334 -17.32 0.50 4.10
N GLY A 335 -17.92 1.12 3.08
CA GLY A 335 -18.98 0.53 2.27
C GLY A 335 -18.45 -0.32 1.10
N GLY A 336 -19.28 -1.24 0.61
CA GLY A 336 -18.99 -2.06 -0.58
C GLY A 336 -18.82 -3.54 -0.30
N SER A 337 -18.10 -4.23 -1.18
CA SER A 337 -17.91 -5.70 -1.16
C SER A 337 -17.27 -6.22 0.12
N SER A 338 -16.50 -5.41 0.81
CA SER A 338 -15.83 -5.78 2.08
C SER A 338 -16.71 -5.58 3.32
N HIS A 339 -17.98 -5.19 3.19
CA HIS A 339 -18.87 -4.88 4.31
C HIS A 339 -19.30 -6.14 5.08
N ILE A 340 -18.88 -6.23 6.35
CA ILE A 340 -19.12 -7.38 7.24
C ILE A 340 -20.37 -7.15 8.10
N ASN A 341 -21.13 -8.22 8.35
CA ASN A 341 -22.20 -8.26 9.34
C ASN A 341 -21.60 -8.67 10.71
N PRO A 342 -21.36 -7.71 11.66
CA PRO A 342 -20.58 -8.01 12.85
C PRO A 342 -21.34 -8.91 13.85
N THR A 343 -20.61 -9.82 14.52
CA THR A 343 -21.14 -10.65 15.61
C THR A 343 -21.48 -9.85 16.86
N PHE A 344 -20.71 -8.80 17.14
CA PHE A 344 -20.89 -7.85 18.24
C PHE A 344 -20.67 -6.43 17.72
N LEU A 345 -21.16 -5.45 18.45
CA LEU A 345 -20.89 -4.05 18.17
C LEU A 345 -20.86 -3.24 19.46
N ASP A 346 -19.71 -2.74 19.82
CA ASP A 346 -19.52 -1.85 20.95
C ASP A 346 -19.80 -0.40 20.59
N THR A 347 -20.26 0.40 21.53
CA THR A 347 -20.35 1.86 21.39
C THR A 347 -19.36 2.55 22.31
N LEU A 348 -18.82 3.69 21.88
CA LEU A 348 -17.84 4.43 22.68
C LEU A 348 -18.48 4.96 23.98
N LEU A 349 -19.74 5.37 23.92
CA LEU A 349 -20.48 5.82 25.11
C LEU A 349 -20.54 4.72 26.17
N GLU A 350 -20.99 3.50 25.82
CA GLU A 350 -21.07 2.38 26.76
C GLU A 350 -19.68 2.04 27.35
N GLU A 351 -18.68 1.99 26.52
CA GLU A 351 -17.32 1.67 26.94
C GLU A 351 -16.69 2.73 27.84
N MET A 352 -16.96 4.01 27.58
CA MET A 352 -16.51 5.09 28.47
C MET A 352 -17.30 5.11 29.77
N GLN A 353 -18.62 4.86 29.76
CA GLN A 353 -19.43 4.77 30.95
C GLN A 353 -19.06 3.57 31.86
N LYS A 354 -18.63 2.46 31.29
CA LYS A 354 -18.07 1.33 32.10
C LYS A 354 -16.84 1.77 32.94
N ARG A 355 -16.11 2.81 32.52
CA ARG A 355 -14.89 3.32 33.16
C ARG A 355 -15.11 4.54 34.04
N GLY A 356 -15.84 5.52 33.53
CA GLY A 356 -16.09 6.81 34.17
C GLY A 356 -17.47 6.95 34.85
N GLY A 357 -18.37 5.99 34.67
CA GLY A 357 -19.71 6.03 35.25
C GLY A 357 -20.50 7.27 34.85
N ASP A 358 -21.20 7.87 35.83
CA ASP A 358 -22.02 9.08 35.66
C ASP A 358 -21.22 10.36 35.37
N ALA A 359 -19.88 10.30 35.43
CA ALA A 359 -19.02 11.42 35.04
C ALA A 359 -18.95 11.61 33.51
N VAL A 360 -19.40 10.63 32.73
CA VAL A 360 -19.47 10.72 31.26
C VAL A 360 -20.86 11.19 30.83
N LEU A 361 -20.94 12.45 30.39
CA LEU A 361 -22.16 13.09 29.90
C LEU A 361 -22.18 13.03 28.37
N TYR A 362 -23.22 12.47 27.80
CA TYR A 362 -23.36 12.37 26.35
C TYR A 362 -24.33 13.40 25.80
N GLU A 363 -23.91 14.07 24.73
CA GLU A 363 -24.79 14.87 23.86
C GLU A 363 -24.51 14.58 22.40
N LYS A 364 -25.57 14.49 21.58
CA LYS A 364 -25.41 14.22 20.16
C LYS A 364 -24.65 15.33 19.45
N GLY A 365 -25.02 16.58 19.69
CA GLY A 365 -24.40 17.79 19.15
C GLY A 365 -24.54 17.95 17.63
N PHE A 366 -24.26 16.92 16.86
CA PHE A 366 -24.38 16.89 15.39
C PHE A 366 -24.62 15.48 14.88
N SER A 367 -25.26 15.37 13.71
CA SER A 367 -25.35 14.12 12.96
C SER A 367 -24.10 13.89 12.13
N VAL A 368 -23.78 12.62 11.81
CA VAL A 368 -22.51 12.22 11.15
C VAL A 368 -22.27 12.90 9.80
N ASP A 369 -23.34 13.21 9.06
CA ASP A 369 -23.33 13.81 7.72
C ASP A 369 -23.84 15.26 7.66
N ALA A 370 -24.09 15.90 8.82
CA ALA A 370 -24.67 17.24 8.87
C ALA A 370 -23.65 18.30 8.43
N GLU A 371 -24.08 19.18 7.52
CA GLU A 371 -23.30 20.34 7.07
C GLU A 371 -23.52 21.59 7.95
N SER A 372 -24.60 21.62 8.75
CA SER A 372 -24.93 22.71 9.67
C SER A 372 -25.42 22.18 11.00
N LEU A 373 -25.20 22.94 12.07
CA LEU A 373 -25.66 22.61 13.41
C LEU A 373 -27.15 22.85 13.58
N ASP A 374 -27.79 21.96 14.34
CA ASP A 374 -29.12 22.19 14.92
C ASP A 374 -28.97 23.04 16.17
N GLU A 375 -29.79 24.11 16.31
CA GLU A 375 -29.68 25.10 17.40
C GLU A 375 -29.89 24.46 18.78
N ALA A 376 -30.88 23.56 18.90
CA ALA A 376 -31.19 22.90 20.17
C ALA A 376 -30.11 21.87 20.56
N GLU A 377 -29.53 21.16 19.59
CA GLU A 377 -28.41 20.25 19.84
C GLU A 377 -27.16 21.04 20.24
N LEU A 378 -26.90 22.17 19.60
CA LEU A 378 -25.78 23.06 19.94
C LEU A 378 -25.91 23.62 21.37
N GLU A 379 -27.10 24.11 21.79
CA GLU A 379 -27.32 24.60 23.14
C GLU A 379 -27.02 23.51 24.20
N ARG A 380 -27.47 22.28 23.97
CA ARG A 380 -27.17 21.15 24.87
C ARG A 380 -25.68 20.82 24.92
N ALA A 381 -25.01 20.80 23.77
CA ALA A 381 -23.58 20.56 23.68
C ALA A 381 -22.77 21.65 24.45
N ILE A 382 -23.15 22.93 24.32
CA ILE A 382 -22.55 24.03 25.08
C ILE A 382 -22.75 23.86 26.58
N ALA A 383 -23.96 23.47 26.99
CA ALA A 383 -24.25 23.24 28.42
C ALA A 383 -23.40 22.10 28.99
N ALA A 384 -23.29 20.98 28.26
CA ALA A 384 -22.43 19.85 28.65
C ALA A 384 -20.95 20.24 28.70
N ALA A 385 -20.44 20.96 27.70
CA ALA A 385 -19.05 21.42 27.66
C ALA A 385 -18.70 22.35 28.83
N LYS A 386 -19.60 23.24 29.23
CA LYS A 386 -19.43 24.12 30.42
C LYS A 386 -19.40 23.35 31.75
N ALA A 387 -20.11 22.23 31.83
CA ALA A 387 -20.22 21.42 33.04
C ALA A 387 -19.09 20.37 33.18
N ALA A 388 -18.32 20.16 32.12
CA ALA A 388 -17.27 19.13 32.06
C ALA A 388 -15.87 19.71 32.27
N ASP A 389 -14.96 18.88 32.79
CA ASP A 389 -13.54 19.20 32.89
C ASP A 389 -12.87 19.11 31.48
N LYS A 390 -13.30 18.16 30.67
CA LYS A 390 -12.81 17.93 29.29
C LYS A 390 -13.95 17.58 28.34
N VAL A 391 -13.77 17.90 27.09
CA VAL A 391 -14.73 17.58 26.02
C VAL A 391 -14.06 16.59 25.04
N VAL A 392 -14.71 15.47 24.80
CA VAL A 392 -14.31 14.48 23.79
C VAL A 392 -15.28 14.57 22.62
N LEU A 393 -14.79 15.01 21.46
CA LEU A 393 -15.55 15.16 20.22
C LEU A 393 -15.33 13.94 19.33
N CYS A 394 -16.38 13.17 19.09
CA CYS A 394 -16.38 12.01 18.19
C CYS A 394 -16.72 12.44 16.78
N MET A 395 -15.72 12.60 15.95
CA MET A 395 -15.81 13.15 14.59
C MET A 395 -15.40 12.11 13.53
N GLY A 396 -15.63 12.39 12.28
CA GLY A 396 -15.20 11.52 11.20
C GLY A 396 -16.02 11.68 9.92
N LEU A 397 -15.84 10.74 9.01
CA LEU A 397 -16.54 10.74 7.73
C LEU A 397 -17.75 9.79 7.77
N PRO A 398 -18.90 10.14 7.14
CA PRO A 398 -19.97 9.20 6.91
C PRO A 398 -19.54 8.09 5.92
N GLU A 399 -20.17 6.92 5.99
CA GLU A 399 -19.86 5.78 5.13
C GLU A 399 -19.97 6.12 3.62
N SER A 400 -20.92 7.00 3.27
CA SER A 400 -21.13 7.45 1.89
C SER A 400 -19.92 8.18 1.27
N TYR A 401 -18.97 8.64 2.09
CA TYR A 401 -17.75 9.30 1.60
C TYR A 401 -16.61 8.31 1.31
N GLU A 402 -16.66 7.12 1.92
CA GLU A 402 -15.61 6.11 1.80
C GLU A 402 -16.25 4.74 1.52
N THR A 403 -16.47 4.48 0.26
CA THR A 403 -17.13 3.28 -0.23
C THR A 403 -16.56 2.82 -1.56
N GLU A 404 -16.67 1.54 -1.82
CA GLU A 404 -16.47 1.00 -3.16
C GLU A 404 -17.43 1.65 -4.17
N GLY A 405 -16.92 1.93 -5.37
CA GLY A 405 -17.66 2.53 -6.49
C GLY A 405 -17.65 4.06 -6.56
N LEU A 406 -17.21 4.76 -5.51
CA LEU A 406 -17.20 6.23 -5.46
C LEU A 406 -15.92 6.76 -4.85
N ASP A 407 -15.28 7.73 -5.52
CA ASP A 407 -14.18 8.50 -4.96
C ASP A 407 -14.69 9.74 -4.21
N ARG A 408 -13.96 10.17 -3.19
CA ARG A 408 -14.19 11.41 -2.46
C ARG A 408 -13.95 12.62 -3.37
N LYS A 409 -14.64 13.73 -3.10
CA LYS A 409 -14.47 14.99 -3.82
C LYS A 409 -13.54 15.99 -3.13
N HIS A 410 -13.35 15.83 -1.83
CA HIS A 410 -12.53 16.68 -0.97
C HIS A 410 -12.06 15.92 0.28
N LEU A 411 -11.16 16.54 1.05
CA LEU A 411 -10.62 15.98 2.29
C LEU A 411 -11.28 16.53 3.55
N ASN A 412 -12.31 17.38 3.42
CA ASN A 412 -12.96 18.03 4.55
C ASN A 412 -13.86 17.06 5.31
N LEU A 413 -13.94 17.26 6.62
CA LEU A 413 -15.00 16.74 7.46
C LEU A 413 -16.31 17.50 7.17
N PRO A 414 -17.51 16.93 7.48
CA PRO A 414 -18.79 17.65 7.41
C PRO A 414 -18.78 18.97 8.20
N GLY A 415 -19.45 19.99 7.65
CA GLY A 415 -19.38 21.36 8.17
C GLY A 415 -19.80 21.53 9.62
N ALA A 416 -20.83 20.81 10.06
CA ALA A 416 -21.32 20.85 11.45
C ALA A 416 -20.25 20.43 12.46
N GLN A 417 -19.39 19.46 12.12
CA GLN A 417 -18.32 18.99 12.99
C GLN A 417 -17.26 20.08 13.22
N LEU A 418 -16.87 20.79 12.15
CA LEU A 418 -15.89 21.88 12.23
C LEU A 418 -16.45 23.09 13.00
N GLU A 419 -17.71 23.41 12.76
CA GLU A 419 -18.39 24.49 13.47
C GLU A 419 -18.54 24.18 14.96
N MET A 420 -18.81 22.93 15.35
CA MET A 420 -18.89 22.51 16.75
C MET A 420 -17.60 22.81 17.50
N ILE A 421 -16.42 22.50 16.94
CA ILE A 421 -15.12 22.82 17.55
C ILE A 421 -14.99 24.35 17.72
N ARG A 422 -15.30 25.11 16.65
CA ARG A 422 -15.19 26.58 16.65
C ARG A 422 -16.03 27.23 17.75
N VAL A 423 -17.19 26.68 18.04
CA VAL A 423 -18.07 27.17 19.12
C VAL A 423 -17.60 26.69 20.48
N LEU A 424 -17.35 25.37 20.65
CA LEU A 424 -17.09 24.81 21.99
C LEU A 424 -15.76 25.26 22.60
N LYS A 425 -14.74 25.57 21.78
CA LYS A 425 -13.45 26.11 22.31
C LYS A 425 -13.60 27.42 23.07
N GLN A 426 -14.70 28.16 22.86
CA GLN A 426 -14.99 29.41 23.59
C GLN A 426 -15.49 29.12 25.02
N TYR A 427 -15.99 27.94 25.29
CA TYR A 427 -16.56 27.53 26.57
C TYR A 427 -15.72 26.54 27.35
N ASN A 428 -14.96 25.71 26.65
CA ASN A 428 -14.02 24.75 27.26
C ASN A 428 -12.79 24.60 26.35
N PRO A 429 -11.58 24.97 26.79
CA PRO A 429 -10.36 24.89 26.00
C PRO A 429 -9.79 23.46 25.94
N ASN A 430 -10.27 22.52 26.77
CA ASN A 430 -9.76 21.16 26.89
C ASN A 430 -10.51 20.24 25.91
N LEU A 431 -10.42 20.57 24.61
CA LEU A 431 -11.04 19.78 23.56
C LEU A 431 -10.11 18.64 23.14
N ILE A 432 -10.67 17.47 23.03
CA ILE A 432 -10.04 16.23 22.56
C ILE A 432 -10.86 15.73 21.37
N VAL A 433 -10.23 15.52 20.23
CA VAL A 433 -10.88 14.98 19.02
C VAL A 433 -10.53 13.51 18.84
N VAL A 434 -11.54 12.69 18.64
CA VAL A 434 -11.43 11.27 18.22
C VAL A 434 -11.98 11.18 16.80
N LEU A 435 -11.13 10.75 15.86
CA LEU A 435 -11.45 10.66 14.44
C LEU A 435 -11.82 9.23 14.03
N ASN A 436 -12.83 9.13 13.13
CA ASN A 436 -13.30 7.87 12.53
C ASN A 436 -13.37 8.06 11.00
N ASN A 437 -12.32 7.72 10.30
CA ASN A 437 -12.18 7.87 8.84
C ASN A 437 -11.29 6.74 8.29
N GLY A 438 -11.50 6.35 7.04
CA GLY A 438 -10.71 5.29 6.39
C GLY A 438 -9.51 5.81 5.60
N ALA A 439 -9.43 7.13 5.41
CA ALA A 439 -8.37 7.81 4.67
C ALA A 439 -8.17 9.24 5.21
N PRO A 440 -7.08 9.94 4.90
CA PRO A 440 -6.76 11.24 5.47
C PRO A 440 -7.87 12.29 5.34
N VAL A 441 -8.00 13.11 6.37
CA VAL A 441 -8.83 14.32 6.39
C VAL A 441 -7.95 15.53 6.71
N VAL A 442 -8.36 16.71 6.23
CA VAL A 442 -7.72 17.96 6.65
C VAL A 442 -8.26 18.41 8.00
N MET A 443 -7.40 18.90 8.87
CA MET A 443 -7.72 19.27 10.25
C MET A 443 -7.43 20.76 10.50
N PRO A 444 -8.23 21.68 9.95
CA PRO A 444 -8.00 23.13 10.13
C PRO A 444 -8.13 23.57 11.59
N PHE A 445 -8.61 22.68 12.45
CA PHE A 445 -8.80 22.86 13.88
C PHE A 445 -7.61 22.38 14.74
N GLU A 446 -6.51 21.95 14.14
CA GLU A 446 -5.38 21.38 14.89
C GLU A 446 -4.93 22.27 16.03
N ASP A 447 -4.84 23.59 15.81
CA ASP A 447 -4.43 24.57 16.83
C ASP A 447 -5.54 24.88 17.84
N ASP A 448 -6.79 24.49 17.58
CA ASP A 448 -7.95 24.79 18.43
C ASP A 448 -8.23 23.70 19.49
N VAL A 449 -7.55 22.56 19.40
CA VAL A 449 -7.78 21.39 20.26
C VAL A 449 -6.48 20.95 20.95
N LYS A 450 -6.61 20.36 22.13
CA LYS A 450 -5.46 19.93 22.94
C LYS A 450 -4.98 18.52 22.62
N ALA A 451 -5.86 17.63 22.17
CA ALA A 451 -5.47 16.27 21.76
C ALA A 451 -6.26 15.83 20.52
N ILE A 452 -5.60 15.01 19.71
CA ILE A 452 -6.17 14.38 18.51
C ILE A 452 -5.79 12.91 18.52
N VAL A 453 -6.80 12.05 18.43
CA VAL A 453 -6.65 10.60 18.33
C VAL A 453 -7.25 10.14 17.00
N GLU A 454 -6.43 9.57 16.13
CA GLU A 454 -6.86 8.97 14.88
C GLU A 454 -7.21 7.50 15.12
N GLY A 455 -8.49 7.18 15.00
CA GLY A 455 -8.99 5.82 15.17
C GLY A 455 -9.03 5.04 13.87
N TYR A 456 -9.00 5.70 12.72
CA TYR A 456 -9.37 5.06 11.47
C TYR A 456 -10.75 4.37 11.59
N LEU A 457 -10.87 3.18 11.00
CA LEU A 457 -12.03 2.28 11.13
C LEU A 457 -11.57 1.04 11.91
N LEU A 458 -12.05 0.87 13.14
CA LEU A 458 -11.46 -0.05 14.12
C LEU A 458 -12.18 -1.41 14.25
N GLY A 459 -13.12 -1.72 13.33
CA GLY A 459 -13.89 -2.97 13.46
C GLY A 459 -14.85 -2.98 14.64
N GLN A 460 -15.44 -4.15 14.89
CA GLN A 460 -16.56 -4.31 15.85
C GLN A 460 -16.22 -4.02 17.31
N ALA A 461 -14.96 -4.15 17.71
CA ALA A 461 -14.49 -3.95 19.08
C ALA A 461 -13.67 -2.64 19.24
N GLY A 462 -13.71 -1.76 18.23
CA GLY A 462 -12.94 -0.53 18.19
C GLY A 462 -13.28 0.45 19.30
N SER A 463 -14.54 0.51 19.72
CA SER A 463 -14.99 1.38 20.82
C SER A 463 -14.35 1.02 22.15
N GLY A 464 -14.26 -0.29 22.44
CA GLY A 464 -13.58 -0.79 23.64
C GLY A 464 -12.07 -0.49 23.64
N ALA A 465 -11.44 -0.63 22.46
CA ALA A 465 -10.04 -0.26 22.25
C ALA A 465 -9.81 1.25 22.44
N MET A 466 -10.64 2.09 21.81
CA MET A 466 -10.55 3.56 21.92
C MET A 466 -10.72 4.02 23.38
N ALA A 467 -11.72 3.50 24.09
CA ALA A 467 -11.90 3.82 25.50
C ALA A 467 -10.70 3.41 26.36
N SER A 468 -10.08 2.24 26.09
CA SER A 468 -8.86 1.79 26.78
C SER A 468 -7.68 2.74 26.56
N ILE A 469 -7.53 3.28 25.34
CA ILE A 469 -6.53 4.32 25.02
C ILE A 469 -6.86 5.61 25.76
N LEU A 470 -8.09 6.11 25.65
CA LEU A 470 -8.50 7.37 26.27
C LEU A 470 -8.28 7.38 27.79
N TYR A 471 -8.54 6.27 28.48
CA TYR A 471 -8.31 6.14 29.93
C TYR A 471 -6.91 5.62 30.30
N GLY A 472 -6.02 5.41 29.34
CA GLY A 472 -4.63 5.00 29.57
C GLY A 472 -4.46 3.59 30.11
N GLU A 473 -5.46 2.72 29.93
CA GLU A 473 -5.36 1.28 30.21
C GLU A 473 -4.41 0.61 29.20
N VAL A 474 -4.41 1.12 27.96
CA VAL A 474 -3.44 0.79 26.92
C VAL A 474 -2.70 2.07 26.51
N ASN A 475 -1.39 1.98 26.33
CA ASN A 475 -0.58 3.07 25.82
C ASN A 475 -0.64 3.07 24.28
N PRO A 476 -1.03 4.18 23.62
CA PRO A 476 -1.10 4.23 22.16
C PRO A 476 0.26 3.92 21.53
N SER A 477 0.25 3.12 20.48
CA SER A 477 1.46 2.68 19.78
C SER A 477 1.30 2.63 18.26
N GLY A 478 0.17 3.06 17.77
CA GLY A 478 -0.09 3.19 16.32
C GLY A 478 0.79 4.28 15.70
N LYS A 479 1.16 4.08 14.44
CA LYS A 479 1.92 5.02 13.61
C LYS A 479 1.20 5.17 12.27
N LEU A 480 1.09 6.38 11.73
CA LEU A 480 0.43 6.61 10.44
C LEU A 480 1.10 5.79 9.34
N ALA A 481 0.31 5.09 8.55
CA ALA A 481 0.75 4.35 7.37
C ALA A 481 0.60 5.14 6.06
N GLU A 482 0.22 6.39 6.19
CA GLU A 482 0.05 7.35 5.09
C GLU A 482 0.21 8.78 5.61
N THR A 483 0.59 9.69 4.71
CA THR A 483 0.77 11.11 5.02
C THR A 483 -0.58 11.82 5.08
N PHE A 484 -0.83 12.59 6.13
CA PHE A 484 -1.98 13.50 6.22
C PHE A 484 -1.59 14.87 5.67
N PRO A 485 -2.18 15.33 4.55
CA PRO A 485 -1.85 16.61 3.94
C PRO A 485 -2.49 17.79 4.67
N MET A 486 -1.88 18.98 4.59
CA MET A 486 -2.49 20.24 5.03
C MET A 486 -3.68 20.61 4.15
N ARG A 487 -3.64 20.25 2.86
CA ARG A 487 -4.66 20.53 1.85
C ARG A 487 -4.54 19.55 0.68
N LEU A 488 -5.62 19.40 -0.06
CA LEU A 488 -5.69 18.48 -1.20
C LEU A 488 -4.67 18.83 -2.30
N GLU A 489 -4.43 20.12 -2.54
CA GLU A 489 -3.51 20.62 -3.57
C GLU A 489 -2.05 20.23 -3.35
N ASP A 490 -1.68 19.88 -2.13
CA ASP A 490 -0.33 19.43 -1.79
C ASP A 490 -0.09 17.96 -2.13
N THR A 491 -1.15 17.20 -2.48
CA THR A 491 -1.03 15.77 -2.78
C THR A 491 -0.39 15.51 -4.15
N PRO A 492 0.45 14.47 -4.29
CA PRO A 492 1.20 14.22 -5.53
C PRO A 492 0.30 13.98 -6.75
N ALA A 493 -0.87 13.38 -6.56
CA ALA A 493 -1.79 13.04 -7.64
C ALA A 493 -2.81 14.16 -7.97
N TYR A 494 -2.78 15.31 -7.29
CA TYR A 494 -3.83 16.36 -7.37
C TYR A 494 -4.21 16.75 -8.80
N LEU A 495 -3.21 17.00 -9.66
CA LEU A 495 -3.45 17.45 -11.04
C LEU A 495 -3.83 16.30 -12.00
N ASN A 496 -3.71 15.06 -11.58
CA ASN A 496 -3.89 13.89 -12.44
C ASN A 496 -4.97 12.92 -11.96
N PHE A 497 -5.59 13.18 -10.80
CA PHE A 497 -6.66 12.35 -10.25
C PHE A 497 -8.01 13.05 -10.42
N PRO A 498 -9.07 12.34 -10.86
CA PRO A 498 -9.16 10.95 -11.26
C PRO A 498 -8.84 10.71 -12.75
N GLY A 499 -8.25 11.66 -13.45
CA GLY A 499 -7.94 11.61 -14.89
C GLY A 499 -9.02 12.21 -15.78
N GLU A 500 -8.79 12.15 -17.08
CA GLU A 500 -9.66 12.71 -18.11
C GLU A 500 -10.16 11.61 -19.08
N GLY A 501 -11.43 11.67 -19.46
CA GLY A 501 -12.03 10.70 -20.37
C GLY A 501 -11.92 9.28 -19.82
N TYR A 502 -11.18 8.42 -20.49
CA TYR A 502 -10.91 7.03 -20.11
C TYR A 502 -9.45 6.78 -19.71
N GLN A 503 -8.70 7.83 -19.35
CA GLN A 503 -7.28 7.73 -19.06
C GLN A 503 -6.92 8.51 -17.81
N VAL A 504 -6.06 7.94 -16.98
CA VAL A 504 -5.39 8.59 -15.87
C VAL A 504 -3.89 8.38 -15.99
N GLU A 505 -3.11 9.45 -15.88
CA GLU A 505 -1.65 9.38 -15.94
C GLU A 505 -1.06 9.47 -14.52
N TYR A 506 -0.12 8.59 -14.20
CA TYR A 506 0.56 8.56 -12.91
C TYR A 506 1.86 9.38 -13.01
N ARG A 507 1.69 10.71 -13.24
CA ARG A 507 2.79 11.63 -13.54
C ARG A 507 3.71 11.92 -12.37
N GLU A 508 3.27 11.63 -11.16
CA GLU A 508 4.07 11.74 -9.96
C GLU A 508 5.23 10.74 -9.93
N GLY A 509 5.20 9.72 -10.78
CA GLY A 509 6.24 8.71 -10.85
C GLY A 509 6.41 7.99 -9.51
N VAL A 510 7.65 7.76 -9.10
CA VAL A 510 7.98 7.11 -7.81
C VAL A 510 7.70 8.00 -6.59
N PHE A 511 7.29 9.26 -6.79
CA PHE A 511 7.04 10.23 -5.72
C PHE A 511 5.60 10.15 -5.19
N VAL A 512 5.23 9.02 -4.60
CA VAL A 512 3.93 8.79 -3.95
C VAL A 512 4.08 8.99 -2.44
N GLY A 513 3.04 9.56 -1.80
CA GLY A 513 3.00 9.74 -0.36
C GLY A 513 4.19 10.55 0.18
N TYR A 514 4.77 10.13 1.32
CA TYR A 514 5.89 10.83 1.97
C TYR A 514 7.10 11.06 1.05
N ARG A 515 7.31 10.21 0.04
CA ARG A 515 8.37 10.39 -0.96
C ARG A 515 8.24 11.74 -1.67
N HIS A 516 7.01 12.15 -1.98
CA HIS A 516 6.71 13.45 -2.57
C HIS A 516 6.94 14.60 -1.59
N TYR A 517 6.31 14.51 -0.40
CA TYR A 517 6.38 15.60 0.59
C TYR A 517 7.80 15.87 1.05
N ASP A 518 8.59 14.82 1.25
CA ASP A 518 9.98 14.93 1.70
C ASP A 518 10.88 15.50 0.60
N SER A 519 10.77 15.01 -0.63
CA SER A 519 11.58 15.50 -1.76
C SER A 519 11.23 16.92 -2.16
N LYS A 520 9.96 17.29 -2.10
CA LYS A 520 9.47 18.65 -2.38
C LYS A 520 9.60 19.63 -1.21
N LYS A 521 10.01 19.13 -0.01
CA LYS A 521 10.07 19.93 1.23
C LYS A 521 8.73 20.56 1.61
N ILE A 522 7.59 19.91 1.24
CA ILE A 522 6.25 20.32 1.60
C ILE A 522 5.96 19.83 3.02
N ARG A 523 5.50 20.71 3.91
CA ARG A 523 5.07 20.33 5.25
C ARG A 523 3.73 19.58 5.17
N PRO A 524 3.66 18.31 5.59
CA PRO A 524 2.37 17.64 5.82
C PRO A 524 1.76 18.13 7.14
N GLN A 525 0.49 17.85 7.35
CA GLN A 525 -0.14 18.04 8.67
C GLN A 525 0.42 17.02 9.66
N PHE A 526 0.39 15.73 9.29
CA PHE A 526 1.09 14.66 10.02
C PHE A 526 1.86 13.79 9.03
N ALA A 527 3.08 13.46 9.39
CA ALA A 527 3.99 12.73 8.49
C ALA A 527 3.72 11.21 8.53
N PHE A 528 4.10 10.54 7.45
CA PHE A 528 4.17 9.08 7.41
C PHE A 528 5.02 8.53 8.57
N GLY A 529 4.51 7.52 9.25
CA GLY A 529 5.15 6.92 10.42
C GLY A 529 4.95 7.67 11.73
N GLU A 530 4.27 8.81 11.75
CA GLU A 530 4.06 9.62 12.94
C GLU A 530 3.02 9.02 13.88
N GLY A 531 3.24 9.19 15.18
CA GLY A 531 2.34 8.78 16.25
C GLY A 531 3.05 8.92 17.60
N LEU A 532 2.34 9.47 18.58
CA LEU A 532 2.80 9.73 19.93
C LEU A 532 2.51 8.54 20.87
N SER A 533 3.12 8.58 22.06
CA SER A 533 2.91 7.62 23.14
C SER A 533 2.73 8.37 24.45
N TYR A 534 2.13 7.72 25.44
CA TYR A 534 2.10 8.23 26.84
C TYR A 534 3.43 8.06 27.58
N THR A 535 4.44 7.50 26.90
CA THR A 535 5.82 7.40 27.39
C THR A 535 6.79 8.03 26.37
N THR A 536 8.06 8.06 26.69
CA THR A 536 9.10 8.62 25.84
C THR A 536 10.19 7.59 25.54
N PHE A 537 10.81 7.67 24.36
CA PHE A 537 11.85 6.76 23.94
C PHE A 537 13.10 7.53 23.49
N SER A 538 14.28 7.02 23.85
CA SER A 538 15.57 7.46 23.28
C SER A 538 16.07 6.43 22.29
N TYR A 539 16.69 6.91 21.22
CA TYR A 539 17.41 6.10 20.24
C TYR A 539 18.90 6.28 20.54
N ASP A 540 19.52 5.27 21.12
CA ASP A 540 20.81 5.41 21.80
C ASP A 540 22.00 5.20 20.86
N SER A 541 21.92 4.22 19.97
CA SER A 541 22.98 3.92 18.99
C SER A 541 22.44 3.25 17.74
N ILE A 542 23.18 3.44 16.63
CA ILE A 542 23.06 2.69 15.38
C ILE A 542 24.41 2.07 15.05
N GLU A 543 24.44 0.77 14.78
CA GLU A 543 25.61 0.00 14.46
C GLU A 543 25.35 -0.83 13.18
N THR A 544 26.36 -0.96 12.34
CA THR A 544 26.37 -1.84 11.17
C THR A 544 27.48 -2.86 11.32
N ASP A 545 27.29 -4.08 10.86
CA ASP A 545 28.30 -5.12 10.88
C ASP A 545 29.44 -4.85 9.88
N GLN A 546 29.19 -4.02 8.86
CA GLN A 546 30.15 -3.60 7.84
C GLN A 546 29.94 -2.13 7.49
N GLU A 547 30.99 -1.44 7.05
CA GLU A 547 30.94 -0.05 6.54
C GLU A 547 30.97 0.00 5.00
N SER A 548 31.39 -1.10 4.37
CA SER A 548 31.43 -1.26 2.92
C SER A 548 31.02 -2.67 2.56
N ILE A 549 30.10 -2.80 1.60
CA ILE A 549 29.56 -4.06 1.12
C ILE A 549 29.49 -4.11 -0.41
N LEU A 550 29.42 -5.29 -0.98
CA LEU A 550 28.93 -5.49 -2.34
C LEU A 550 27.39 -5.50 -2.34
N ASP A 551 26.79 -5.16 -3.46
CA ASP A 551 25.32 -5.22 -3.61
C ASP A 551 24.73 -6.64 -3.50
N THR A 552 25.58 -7.67 -3.59
CA THR A 552 25.23 -9.08 -3.37
C THR A 552 25.25 -9.49 -1.90
N ASP A 553 25.82 -8.69 -1.03
CA ASP A 553 25.93 -8.97 0.40
C ASP A 553 24.66 -8.55 1.17
N GLN A 554 24.61 -8.93 2.43
CA GLN A 554 23.61 -8.45 3.39
C GLN A 554 24.28 -7.54 4.40
N LEU A 555 23.67 -6.41 4.70
CA LEU A 555 24.08 -5.49 5.77
C LEU A 555 23.17 -5.67 6.98
N ARG A 556 23.74 -6.00 8.12
CA ARG A 556 22.99 -6.05 9.39
C ARG A 556 23.09 -4.71 10.11
N VAL A 557 21.94 -4.19 10.51
CA VAL A 557 21.83 -2.92 11.23
C VAL A 557 21.21 -3.19 12.59
N LYS A 558 21.83 -2.70 13.67
CA LYS A 558 21.35 -2.79 15.03
C LYS A 558 21.09 -1.40 15.59
N VAL A 559 19.92 -1.21 16.18
CA VAL A 559 19.51 0.06 16.77
C VAL A 559 19.06 -0.19 18.22
N ARG A 560 19.70 0.49 19.17
CA ARG A 560 19.31 0.41 20.57
C ARG A 560 18.31 1.51 20.90
N VAL A 561 17.20 1.10 21.53
CA VAL A 561 16.13 2.02 21.97
C VAL A 561 15.80 1.76 23.43
N THR A 562 15.68 2.84 24.20
CA THR A 562 15.36 2.81 25.64
C THR A 562 14.05 3.53 25.90
N ASN A 563 13.16 2.95 26.70
CA ASN A 563 12.01 3.64 27.26
C ASN A 563 12.45 4.55 28.40
N THR A 564 12.45 5.85 28.18
CA THR A 564 12.90 6.86 29.16
C THR A 564 11.77 7.41 30.03
N GLY A 565 10.53 6.99 29.79
CA GLY A 565 9.38 7.45 30.53
C GLY A 565 9.00 6.53 31.70
N LYS A 566 7.79 6.71 32.22
CA LYS A 566 7.30 6.04 33.45
C LYS A 566 6.24 4.96 33.17
N ARG A 567 5.88 4.72 31.91
CA ARG A 567 4.87 3.74 31.49
C ARG A 567 5.49 2.75 30.52
N ALA A 568 5.08 1.50 30.57
CA ALA A 568 5.36 0.56 29.49
C ALA A 568 4.77 1.06 28.18
N GLY A 569 5.46 0.82 27.08
CA GLY A 569 5.01 1.27 25.78
C GLY A 569 5.65 0.49 24.64
N LYS A 570 5.08 0.65 23.44
CA LYS A 570 5.64 0.07 22.22
C LYS A 570 6.13 1.19 21.31
N GLU A 571 7.33 1.01 20.74
CA GLU A 571 7.90 1.93 19.77
C GLU A 571 8.15 1.20 18.46
N THR A 572 7.78 1.83 17.35
CA THR A 572 8.08 1.33 16.01
C THR A 572 9.33 2.01 15.48
N VAL A 573 10.44 1.28 15.48
CA VAL A 573 11.70 1.73 14.92
C VAL A 573 11.64 1.61 13.41
N GLN A 574 11.74 2.73 12.69
CA GLN A 574 11.61 2.81 11.23
C GLN A 574 12.98 3.06 10.61
N LEU A 575 13.37 2.22 9.64
CA LEU A 575 14.63 2.34 8.93
C LEU A 575 14.38 2.74 7.49
N TYR A 576 15.02 3.84 7.09
CA TYR A 576 14.99 4.38 5.73
C TYR A 576 16.38 4.36 5.11
N VAL A 577 16.44 4.30 3.79
CA VAL A 577 17.68 4.40 3.02
C VAL A 577 17.60 5.63 2.13
N HIS A 578 18.65 6.47 2.19
CA HIS A 578 18.89 7.63 1.33
C HIS A 578 20.08 7.33 0.40
N ASP A 579 19.89 7.54 -0.89
CA ASP A 579 20.94 7.47 -1.88
C ASP A 579 21.65 8.82 -1.97
N CYS A 580 22.95 8.87 -1.68
CA CYS A 580 23.75 10.10 -1.70
C CYS A 580 24.23 10.47 -3.12
N GLN A 581 24.05 9.61 -4.11
CA GLN A 581 24.34 9.87 -5.51
C GLN A 581 23.20 10.70 -6.11
N ASN A 582 23.48 11.57 -7.07
CA ASN A 582 22.48 12.42 -7.72
C ASN A 582 22.32 12.13 -9.22
N GLU A 583 22.83 11.02 -9.70
CA GLU A 583 22.76 10.64 -11.12
C GLU A 583 21.36 10.14 -11.52
N ILE A 584 20.70 9.47 -10.60
CA ILE A 584 19.33 8.96 -10.78
C ILE A 584 18.39 9.74 -9.86
N ILE A 585 17.31 10.26 -10.43
CA ILE A 585 16.28 10.95 -9.63
C ILE A 585 15.58 9.91 -8.73
N ARG A 586 15.79 10.02 -7.41
CA ARG A 586 15.22 9.16 -6.39
C ARG A 586 14.51 9.98 -5.31
N PRO A 587 13.55 9.36 -4.58
CA PRO A 587 13.01 9.97 -3.36
C PRO A 587 14.12 10.31 -2.34
N GLU A 588 13.89 11.35 -1.54
CA GLU A 588 14.82 11.76 -0.46
C GLU A 588 15.21 10.58 0.45
N LYS A 589 14.27 9.68 0.69
CA LYS A 589 14.46 8.43 1.42
C LYS A 589 13.34 7.46 1.16
N GLU A 590 13.59 6.18 1.41
CA GLU A 590 12.63 5.10 1.23
C GLU A 590 12.65 4.15 2.42
N LEU A 591 11.49 3.78 2.93
CA LEU A 591 11.35 2.77 4.00
C LEU A 591 11.88 1.41 3.50
N LYS A 592 12.80 0.82 4.28
CA LYS A 592 13.41 -0.50 3.99
C LYS A 592 13.39 -1.44 5.19
N GLY A 593 12.87 -0.99 6.33
CA GLY A 593 12.71 -1.84 7.51
C GLY A 593 11.87 -1.18 8.59
N PHE A 594 11.19 -1.99 9.38
CA PHE A 594 10.53 -1.56 10.63
C PHE A 594 10.53 -2.71 11.64
N VAL A 595 10.62 -2.35 12.93
CA VAL A 595 10.55 -3.29 14.06
C VAL A 595 9.78 -2.63 15.19
N LYS A 596 8.74 -3.29 15.69
CA LYS A 596 7.97 -2.82 16.84
C LYS A 596 8.51 -3.45 18.13
N LEU A 597 9.01 -2.63 19.03
CA LEU A 597 9.57 -3.05 20.32
C LEU A 597 8.61 -2.75 21.47
N SER A 598 8.35 -3.72 22.32
CA SER A 598 7.65 -3.51 23.61
C SER A 598 8.70 -3.30 24.71
N LEU A 599 8.61 -2.20 25.46
CA LEU A 599 9.62 -1.74 26.40
C LEU A 599 8.98 -1.33 27.72
N GLU A 600 9.45 -1.92 28.82
CA GLU A 600 9.13 -1.49 30.18
C GLU A 600 9.86 -0.17 30.52
N PRO A 601 9.42 0.60 31.53
CA PRO A 601 10.13 1.80 31.98
C PRO A 601 11.60 1.52 32.30
N GLY A 602 12.52 2.24 31.65
CA GLY A 602 13.98 2.06 31.79
C GLY A 602 14.56 0.88 31.00
N GLU A 603 13.73 0.08 30.34
CA GLU A 603 14.21 -1.05 29.54
C GLU A 603 14.83 -0.57 28.20
N THR A 604 15.93 -1.23 27.82
CA THR A 604 16.58 -1.06 26.52
C THR A 604 16.47 -2.33 25.71
N LYS A 605 16.02 -2.23 24.44
CA LYS A 605 16.02 -3.34 23.47
C LYS A 605 16.72 -2.93 22.18
N THR A 606 17.12 -3.95 21.42
CA THR A 606 17.75 -3.77 20.12
C THR A 606 16.76 -4.16 19.03
N ALA A 607 16.51 -3.23 18.10
CA ALA A 607 15.89 -3.55 16.82
C ALA A 607 16.97 -4.01 15.84
N GLU A 608 16.74 -5.12 15.16
CA GLU A 608 17.68 -5.66 14.16
C GLU A 608 17.04 -5.64 12.78
N PHE A 609 17.83 -5.20 11.78
CA PHE A 609 17.41 -5.14 10.39
C PHE A 609 18.43 -5.85 9.52
N VAL A 610 17.97 -6.42 8.40
CA VAL A 610 18.82 -7.01 7.37
C VAL A 610 18.48 -6.32 6.05
N LEU A 611 19.42 -5.56 5.53
CA LEU A 611 19.32 -4.90 4.22
C LEU A 611 20.01 -5.76 3.17
N ASN A 612 19.40 -5.86 2.01
CA ASN A 612 19.90 -6.63 0.87
C ASN A 612 19.93 -5.74 -0.40
N LYS A 613 20.27 -6.29 -1.56
CA LYS A 613 20.32 -5.58 -2.85
C LYS A 613 19.10 -4.67 -3.06
N ARG A 614 17.87 -5.18 -2.81
CA ARG A 614 16.62 -4.41 -3.01
C ARG A 614 16.48 -3.19 -2.09
N SER A 615 17.20 -3.15 -0.98
CA SER A 615 17.18 -1.99 -0.07
C SER A 615 17.90 -0.77 -0.65
N PHE A 616 18.83 -0.97 -1.59
CA PHE A 616 19.66 0.07 -2.20
C PHE A 616 19.33 0.30 -3.69
N ALA A 617 18.59 -0.60 -4.31
CA ALA A 617 18.34 -0.64 -5.74
C ALA A 617 17.22 0.31 -6.20
N TYR A 618 17.33 0.74 -7.44
CA TYR A 618 16.27 1.31 -8.27
C TYR A 618 16.02 0.38 -9.47
N TYR A 619 14.87 0.53 -10.15
CA TYR A 619 14.61 -0.25 -11.37
C TYR A 619 15.16 0.47 -12.59
N ASP A 620 16.10 -0.17 -13.27
CA ASP A 620 16.64 0.31 -14.54
C ASP A 620 15.82 -0.22 -15.71
N VAL A 621 15.22 0.69 -16.48
CA VAL A 621 14.29 0.34 -17.57
C VAL A 621 15.03 -0.27 -18.77
N GLU A 622 16.28 0.12 -19.02
CA GLU A 622 17.08 -0.39 -20.11
C GLU A 622 17.60 -1.80 -19.83
N GLN A 623 18.08 -2.02 -18.60
CA GLN A 623 18.56 -3.33 -18.16
C GLN A 623 17.41 -4.27 -17.75
N LYS A 624 16.21 -3.73 -17.55
CA LYS A 624 15.00 -4.44 -17.08
C LYS A 624 15.23 -5.20 -15.76
N ASP A 625 16.02 -4.62 -14.87
CA ASP A 625 16.37 -5.23 -13.58
C ASP A 625 16.55 -4.15 -12.50
N PHE A 626 16.54 -4.60 -11.24
CA PHE A 626 16.88 -3.76 -10.10
C PHE A 626 18.40 -3.66 -9.94
N LEU A 627 18.92 -2.45 -10.13
CA LEU A 627 20.34 -2.14 -10.04
C LEU A 627 20.65 -1.28 -8.84
N VAL A 628 21.84 -1.47 -8.29
CA VAL A 628 22.43 -0.60 -7.26
C VAL A 628 23.46 0.29 -7.94
N GLN A 629 23.39 1.58 -7.69
CA GLN A 629 24.43 2.53 -8.07
C GLN A 629 25.55 2.46 -7.03
N SER A 630 26.81 2.31 -7.48
CA SER A 630 27.93 2.28 -6.54
C SER A 630 28.13 3.64 -5.89
N GLY A 631 28.29 3.66 -4.57
CA GLY A 631 28.54 4.91 -3.83
C GLY A 631 28.10 4.86 -2.38
N GLN A 632 27.91 6.04 -1.80
CA GLN A 632 27.50 6.19 -0.41
C GLN A 632 25.97 6.17 -0.26
N PHE A 633 25.52 5.51 0.78
CA PHE A 633 24.12 5.50 1.21
C PHE A 633 24.05 5.87 2.69
N GLU A 634 23.06 6.66 3.07
CA GLU A 634 22.75 6.92 4.48
C GLU A 634 21.63 5.98 4.94
N ILE A 635 21.90 5.23 6.00
CA ILE A 635 20.91 4.48 6.77
C ILE A 635 20.35 5.44 7.80
N LEU A 636 19.08 5.79 7.66
CA LEU A 636 18.36 6.74 8.49
C LEU A 636 17.38 5.99 9.39
N VAL A 637 17.46 6.19 10.70
CA VAL A 637 16.56 5.55 11.66
C VAL A 637 15.75 6.59 12.39
N GLY A 638 14.44 6.43 12.42
CA GLY A 638 13.53 7.41 13.01
C GLY A 638 12.29 6.82 13.64
N ALA A 639 11.55 7.71 14.31
CA ALA A 639 10.21 7.46 14.83
C ALA A 639 9.10 7.83 13.81
N SER A 640 9.48 8.47 12.71
CA SER A 640 8.66 8.77 11.53
C SER A 640 9.56 9.14 10.36
N SER A 641 9.00 9.34 9.16
CA SER A 641 9.74 9.80 7.98
C SER A 641 10.38 11.19 8.19
N ARG A 642 9.82 12.00 9.07
CA ARG A 642 10.30 13.35 9.39
C ARG A 642 11.11 13.45 10.69
N TYR A 643 10.99 12.47 11.57
CA TYR A 643 11.66 12.49 12.85
C TYR A 643 12.79 11.46 12.89
N ILE A 644 13.85 11.73 12.10
CA ILE A 644 15.06 10.91 12.06
C ILE A 644 15.87 11.17 13.34
N ARG A 645 16.25 10.09 14.02
CA ARG A 645 16.97 10.09 15.29
C ARG A 645 18.44 9.79 15.15
N LEU A 646 18.76 8.84 14.28
CA LEU A 646 20.12 8.35 14.07
C LEU A 646 20.38 8.18 12.57
N LYS A 647 21.64 8.29 12.19
CA LYS A 647 22.09 7.98 10.84
C LYS A 647 23.47 7.33 10.83
N LYS A 648 23.71 6.49 9.83
CA LYS A 648 25.00 5.84 9.56
C LYS A 648 25.23 5.81 8.05
N THR A 649 26.39 6.24 7.59
CA THR A 649 26.78 6.15 6.18
C THR A 649 27.46 4.81 5.92
N VAL A 650 27.12 4.17 4.81
CA VAL A 650 27.74 2.93 4.31
C VAL A 650 28.07 3.09 2.84
N THR A 651 29.09 2.39 2.37
CA THR A 651 29.44 2.33 0.95
C THR A 651 28.96 1.03 0.34
N VAL A 652 28.20 1.12 -0.77
CA VAL A 652 27.75 -0.07 -1.51
C VAL A 652 28.43 -0.07 -2.87
N THR A 653 29.05 -1.19 -3.24
CA THR A 653 29.66 -1.38 -4.56
C THR A 653 28.81 -2.31 -5.39
N SER A 654 28.34 -1.84 -6.52
CA SER A 654 27.56 -2.65 -7.47
C SER A 654 28.45 -3.69 -8.16
N THR A 655 27.95 -4.90 -8.24
CA THR A 655 28.55 -5.99 -9.03
C THR A 655 27.89 -6.14 -10.40
N ALA A 656 26.90 -5.30 -10.70
CA ALA A 656 26.12 -5.37 -11.92
C ALA A 656 27.00 -5.08 -13.15
N LYS A 657 26.98 -5.96 -14.12
CA LYS A 657 27.53 -5.70 -15.44
C LYS A 657 26.48 -5.00 -16.27
N ILE A 658 26.64 -3.70 -16.49
CA ILE A 658 25.73 -2.89 -17.27
C ILE A 658 26.04 -3.11 -18.75
N ARG A 659 25.09 -3.66 -19.48
CA ARG A 659 25.17 -3.72 -20.95
C ARG A 659 24.84 -2.35 -21.49
N LYS A 660 25.80 -1.76 -22.21
CA LYS A 660 25.59 -0.49 -22.91
C LYS A 660 25.30 -0.76 -24.37
N HIS A 661 24.16 -0.24 -24.84
CA HIS A 661 23.80 -0.27 -26.25
C HIS A 661 23.92 1.14 -26.85
N PHE A 662 24.81 1.29 -27.81
CA PHE A 662 25.08 2.56 -28.46
C PHE A 662 24.34 2.64 -29.79
N HIS A 663 23.75 3.77 -30.08
CA HIS A 663 23.03 4.06 -31.30
C HIS A 663 23.38 5.43 -31.86
N ALA A 664 22.89 5.78 -33.04
CA ALA A 664 23.23 7.04 -33.72
C ALA A 664 22.88 8.30 -32.90
N ASN A 665 21.96 8.21 -31.95
CA ASN A 665 21.60 9.31 -31.02
C ASN A 665 22.34 9.25 -29.69
N THR A 666 23.16 8.23 -29.42
CA THR A 666 24.09 8.24 -28.28
C THR A 666 25.02 9.44 -28.42
N THR A 667 25.23 10.16 -27.31
CA THR A 667 26.07 11.36 -27.32
C THR A 667 27.56 11.03 -27.23
N PHE A 668 28.39 11.97 -27.61
CA PHE A 668 29.84 11.83 -27.40
C PHE A 668 30.18 11.71 -25.92
N GLY A 669 29.46 12.43 -25.04
CA GLY A 669 29.64 12.36 -23.59
C GLY A 669 29.31 10.99 -23.03
N GLU A 670 28.19 10.34 -23.46
CA GLU A 670 27.87 8.99 -23.06
C GLU A 670 28.92 7.97 -23.50
N LEU A 671 29.45 8.10 -24.72
CA LEU A 671 30.54 7.25 -25.21
C LEU A 671 31.85 7.50 -24.46
N TYR A 672 32.13 8.74 -24.07
CA TYR A 672 33.33 9.17 -23.31
C TYR A 672 33.26 8.72 -21.86
N ALA A 673 32.09 8.83 -21.24
CA ALA A 673 31.89 8.45 -19.84
C ALA A 673 32.02 6.92 -19.60
N TYR A 674 31.70 6.09 -20.60
CA TYR A 674 31.90 4.66 -20.49
C TYR A 674 33.35 4.28 -20.75
N LEU A 675 34.12 4.00 -19.68
CA LEU A 675 35.54 3.78 -19.72
C LEU A 675 36.06 2.87 -20.84
N PRO A 676 35.41 1.71 -21.13
CA PRO A 676 35.89 0.84 -22.23
C PRO A 676 35.78 1.46 -23.62
N THR A 677 34.89 2.43 -23.85
CA THR A 677 34.77 3.11 -25.15
C THR A 677 35.44 4.51 -25.17
N ARG A 678 35.90 5.01 -24.03
CA ARG A 678 36.55 6.34 -23.93
C ARG A 678 37.64 6.57 -24.98
N PRO A 679 38.59 5.64 -25.25
CA PRO A 679 39.62 5.87 -26.27
C PRO A 679 39.00 6.07 -27.68
N ILE A 680 37.92 5.40 -27.98
CA ILE A 680 37.20 5.56 -29.25
C ILE A 680 36.48 6.90 -29.29
N ALA A 681 35.87 7.31 -28.16
CA ALA A 681 35.21 8.62 -28.05
C ALA A 681 36.22 9.75 -28.28
N GLU A 682 37.38 9.70 -27.63
CA GLU A 682 38.46 10.68 -27.80
C GLU A 682 38.94 10.77 -29.26
N GLU A 683 39.19 9.63 -29.92
CA GLU A 683 39.56 9.59 -31.32
C GLU A 683 38.48 10.21 -32.23
N ARG A 684 37.21 9.98 -31.95
CA ARG A 684 36.10 10.53 -32.76
C ARG A 684 35.85 12.01 -32.47
N MET A 685 36.07 12.45 -31.23
CA MET A 685 36.03 13.86 -30.85
C MET A 685 37.17 14.64 -31.50
N ASP A 686 38.40 14.09 -31.54
CA ASP A 686 39.54 14.70 -32.25
C ASP A 686 39.29 14.76 -33.75
N TYR A 687 38.71 13.73 -34.34
CA TYR A 687 38.28 13.75 -35.72
C TYR A 687 37.22 14.85 -35.95
N PHE A 688 36.21 14.92 -35.08
CA PHE A 688 35.15 15.93 -35.14
C PHE A 688 35.75 17.36 -35.06
N LYS A 689 36.60 17.62 -34.09
CA LYS A 689 37.32 18.92 -33.92
C LYS A 689 38.02 19.33 -35.21
N ARG A 690 38.83 18.45 -35.78
CA ARG A 690 39.60 18.71 -36.98
C ARG A 690 38.73 18.98 -38.22
N GLU A 691 37.68 18.22 -38.40
CA GLU A 691 36.88 18.27 -39.63
C GLU A 691 35.73 19.29 -39.58
N SER A 692 35.20 19.61 -38.40
CA SER A 692 34.15 20.61 -38.22
C SER A 692 34.69 22.03 -38.06
N GLY A 693 35.97 22.17 -37.67
CA GLY A 693 36.58 23.46 -37.34
C GLY A 693 36.16 24.02 -35.99
N ILE A 694 35.42 23.26 -35.18
CA ILE A 694 35.02 23.64 -33.81
C ILE A 694 36.20 23.29 -32.86
N ASP A 695 36.80 24.30 -32.23
CA ASP A 695 37.87 24.08 -31.27
C ASP A 695 37.38 23.87 -29.85
N PHE A 696 37.87 22.86 -29.15
CA PHE A 696 37.60 22.55 -27.74
C PHE A 696 38.76 21.73 -27.12
N GLU A 697 38.91 21.81 -25.81
CA GLU A 697 39.90 21.03 -25.08
C GLU A 697 39.25 19.87 -24.34
N MET A 698 39.79 18.65 -24.52
CA MET A 698 39.34 17.44 -23.82
C MET A 698 40.06 17.30 -22.48
N GLY A 699 39.36 16.88 -21.42
CA GLY A 699 39.94 16.57 -20.12
C GLY A 699 38.93 16.41 -18.99
N GLU A 700 39.30 15.72 -17.92
CA GLU A 700 38.44 15.47 -16.75
C GLU A 700 38.08 16.76 -15.96
N ASN A 701 38.84 17.82 -16.10
CA ASN A 701 38.62 19.13 -15.47
C ASN A 701 38.06 20.16 -16.47
N ALA A 702 37.41 19.72 -17.54
CA ALA A 702 36.98 20.63 -18.58
C ALA A 702 35.88 21.60 -18.09
N GLU A 703 36.32 22.76 -17.59
CA GLU A 703 35.50 23.97 -17.53
C GLU A 703 35.24 24.54 -18.94
N ASP A 704 35.86 23.93 -19.98
CA ASP A 704 35.64 24.32 -21.36
C ASP A 704 34.21 24.14 -21.79
N PHE A 705 33.53 25.25 -22.02
CA PHE A 705 32.15 25.30 -22.50
C PHE A 705 31.97 24.53 -23.81
N ALA A 706 32.93 24.62 -24.72
CA ALA A 706 32.84 23.94 -26.02
C ALA A 706 32.91 22.43 -25.86
N PHE A 707 33.73 21.88 -24.97
CA PHE A 707 33.78 20.45 -24.68
C PHE A 707 32.46 19.95 -24.12
N ARG A 708 31.88 20.68 -23.17
CA ARG A 708 30.55 20.30 -22.59
C ARG A 708 29.47 20.27 -23.66
N VAL A 709 29.44 21.27 -24.53
CA VAL A 709 28.46 21.29 -25.65
C VAL A 709 28.68 20.13 -26.61
N ILE A 710 29.93 19.80 -26.94
CA ILE A 710 30.23 18.65 -27.81
C ILE A 710 29.88 17.33 -27.16
N CYS A 711 30.04 17.20 -25.85
CA CYS A 711 29.61 16.02 -25.12
C CYS A 711 28.08 15.72 -25.32
N ASP A 712 27.25 16.74 -25.47
CA ASP A 712 25.82 16.59 -25.71
C ASP A 712 25.46 16.29 -27.19
N PHE A 713 26.43 16.37 -28.11
CA PHE A 713 26.16 16.07 -29.51
C PHE A 713 26.02 14.58 -29.75
N PRO A 714 24.94 14.14 -30.40
CA PRO A 714 24.75 12.73 -30.76
C PRO A 714 25.74 12.31 -31.86
N LEU A 715 26.19 11.05 -31.83
CA LEU A 715 27.19 10.51 -32.79
C LEU A 715 26.82 10.71 -34.26
N LYS A 716 25.51 10.80 -34.58
CA LYS A 716 25.06 11.13 -35.94
C LYS A 716 25.57 12.49 -36.45
N THR A 717 25.95 13.40 -35.56
CA THR A 717 26.47 14.70 -35.92
C THR A 717 27.86 14.63 -36.58
N LEU A 718 28.58 13.52 -36.41
CA LEU A 718 29.78 13.21 -37.18
C LEU A 718 29.54 13.33 -38.69
N VAL A 719 28.34 12.85 -39.11
CA VAL A 719 28.00 12.91 -40.57
C VAL A 719 27.66 14.32 -41.03
N THR A 720 26.89 15.06 -40.20
CA THR A 720 26.34 16.36 -40.61
C THR A 720 27.36 17.51 -40.47
N PHE A 721 28.08 17.58 -39.35
CA PHE A 721 29.01 18.66 -39.05
C PHE A 721 30.36 18.51 -39.78
N THR A 722 30.66 17.32 -40.34
CA THR A 722 31.80 17.12 -41.22
C THR A 722 31.42 17.18 -42.67
N GLU A 723 30.20 17.67 -43.03
CA GLU A 723 29.71 17.78 -44.39
C GLU A 723 29.76 16.45 -45.16
N GLY A 724 29.54 15.34 -44.50
CA GLY A 724 29.58 14.01 -45.08
C GLY A 724 30.94 13.39 -45.27
N ARG A 725 32.02 14.06 -44.84
CA ARG A 725 33.40 13.48 -44.81
C ARG A 725 33.46 12.26 -43.88
N TYR A 726 32.68 12.26 -42.83
CA TYR A 726 32.37 11.06 -42.09
C TYR A 726 31.08 10.45 -42.64
N SER A 727 31.18 9.34 -43.30
CA SER A 727 30.04 8.73 -43.99
C SER A 727 29.09 7.99 -43.05
N ARG A 728 27.82 7.77 -43.44
CA ARG A 728 26.89 6.93 -42.73
C ARG A 728 27.41 5.50 -42.53
N LYS A 729 28.19 4.98 -43.47
CA LYS A 729 28.81 3.66 -43.39
C LYS A 729 29.83 3.62 -42.24
N GLN A 730 30.70 4.64 -42.13
CA GLN A 730 31.63 4.72 -41.02
C GLN A 730 30.94 4.90 -39.68
N LEU A 731 29.80 5.59 -39.62
CA LEU A 731 28.98 5.66 -38.39
C LEU A 731 28.42 4.28 -38.01
N ALA A 732 27.94 3.50 -38.95
CA ALA A 732 27.45 2.15 -38.70
C ALA A 732 28.57 1.22 -38.24
N GLU A 733 29.77 1.31 -38.83
CA GLU A 733 30.97 0.58 -38.39
C GLU A 733 31.42 0.96 -36.97
N LEU A 734 31.36 2.24 -36.64
CA LEU A 734 31.61 2.74 -35.27
C LEU A 734 30.64 2.14 -34.29
N LEU A 735 29.33 2.19 -34.58
CA LEU A 735 28.28 1.65 -33.72
C LEU A 735 28.43 0.13 -33.52
N GLU A 736 28.79 -0.60 -34.57
CA GLU A 736 29.11 -2.04 -34.44
C GLU A 736 30.32 -2.29 -33.52
N GLN A 737 31.39 -1.46 -33.68
CA GLN A 737 32.60 -1.57 -32.85
C GLN A 737 32.28 -1.32 -31.36
N VAL A 738 31.58 -0.22 -31.05
CA VAL A 738 31.30 0.15 -29.65
C VAL A 738 30.29 -0.77 -28.99
N ASN A 739 29.32 -1.31 -29.74
CA ASN A 739 28.38 -2.28 -29.21
C ASN A 739 29.02 -3.63 -28.87
N LYS A 740 30.02 -4.09 -29.63
CA LYS A 740 30.83 -5.26 -29.26
C LYS A 740 31.56 -5.08 -27.91
N ILE A 741 31.93 -3.84 -27.58
CA ILE A 741 32.54 -3.51 -26.29
C ILE A 741 31.48 -3.37 -25.20
N GLY A 742 30.30 -2.86 -25.52
CA GLY A 742 29.18 -2.68 -24.60
C GLY A 742 28.52 -3.99 -24.14
N GLU A 743 28.67 -5.07 -24.91
CA GLU A 743 28.14 -6.41 -24.62
C GLU A 743 29.03 -7.23 -23.69
N GLY A 744 30.28 -6.87 -23.50
CA GLY A 744 31.30 -7.56 -22.68
C GLY A 744 31.42 -7.04 -21.28
#